data_2f3f6194d0f04b4e9596a9b4fb74cda1
#
_entry.id   2f3f6194d0f04b4e9596a9b4fb74cda1
#
_cell.length_a   1.000
_cell.length_b   1.000
_cell.length_c   1.000
_cell.angle_alpha   90.00
_cell.angle_beta   90.00
_cell.angle_gamma   90.00
#
_symmetry.space_group_name_H-M   'P 1'
#
loop_
_entity.id
_entity.type
_entity.pdbx_description
1 polymer ?
#
loop_
_entity_poly.entity_id
_entity_poly.type
_entity_poly.pdbx_seq_one_letter_code
_entity_poly.pdbx_strand_id
1 'polypeptide(L)'
;MLTQSYRMTLRDWRAGELRFLLLALIVAVASLSSVGFFVDRLRTGLNRDAHQLLGADLVISADQPINPAWTQQATARGLQMAQTVTFPSMAIAGTGDAALSQLVAVKAVSSGYPLRGNLKLAKLGAAEGVATRLTPRPGTVWLDQAVLGALRLSPGQSLKLGDKLLSVDGIIAVEPDRGASFMNFAPRAMLAVEDLPATNLIQAGSRVTYRLLIAGSPAQVLPFQKLVAMDIERDNLKGIRIESLESGRPEMRATLDRAERFLSLVGLLSAMLAAVAIAMAARRFMLRHVDACAMLRCLGLTQNQATAMYLIEFLMVGMVGSVVGAAVGFAAHFVLLEWLGKLVSNELPPASMLPALQAIATGLVLLVGFAIAPILQLRNVPHNRMVRREQDAPQAATVVTYLLGTVSFVGLLLWQAGNLKLGLLTAAGFLGGLAVFALAGWASLKSLRHLRGVFNHAGWRFALTALQRRPAATLVQIVALALGLMALLLLTVVRGDLVEAWRAATPADAPNQFVINIQPDQRSAVQDRLKARGIGAAQLYPMIRGRLVQINDRQITGATFVDDRAKRLVEREFNLSTMTALPPQNVVSAGRWFDDSAPEASVEEGLAKTLGLKLGDRLVFDMGGQQVTAKITSLRKLDWGSMRVNFFVIINPKAMADTPQTWITAFHLPPQDNAFVNGLTSEYPNLTVLDVGSVLRQIQAVVDQVVTAVEFLFLFTLASGGLVLYAALLGSQHERTREAGLLRALGATRRQLSTAQWIEFALVGSVAGILAASGAAIVGWALAHFVFDFAWVFSPWVWIAGVAAGALCALLGGWIGLRSVLQQPPLQTLREA
;
A
#
# COMPACT_ATOMS: atom_id res chain seq x y z
N MET A 1 7.97 -30.49 38.00
CA MET A 1 7.02 -29.95 37.04
C MET A 1 7.60 -29.80 35.65
N LEU A 2 8.64 -29.00 35.42
CA LEU A 2 9.22 -28.81 34.08
C LEU A 2 9.64 -30.09 33.39
N THR A 3 10.33 -31.00 34.11
CA THR A 3 10.78 -32.31 33.58
C THR A 3 9.61 -33.22 33.20
N GLN A 4 8.52 -33.14 33.96
CA GLN A 4 7.32 -33.95 33.68
C GLN A 4 6.55 -33.37 32.47
N SER A 5 6.41 -32.01 32.40
CA SER A 5 5.83 -31.38 31.24
C SER A 5 6.64 -31.66 29.96
N TYR A 6 7.97 -31.62 30.03
CA TYR A 6 8.82 -31.98 28.89
C TYR A 6 8.62 -33.45 28.41
N ARG A 7 8.55 -34.40 29.33
CA ARG A 7 8.28 -35.82 28.98
C ARG A 7 6.88 -35.99 28.37
N MET A 8 5.91 -35.22 28.87
CA MET A 8 4.55 -35.22 28.37
C MET A 8 4.50 -34.63 26.97
N THR A 9 5.13 -33.48 26.71
CA THR A 9 5.26 -32.87 25.39
C THR A 9 5.91 -33.86 24.39
N LEU A 10 6.96 -34.53 24.75
CA LEU A 10 7.63 -35.53 23.91
C LEU A 10 6.72 -36.72 23.56
N ARG A 11 5.94 -37.20 24.52
CA ARG A 11 4.97 -38.27 24.32
C ARG A 11 3.88 -37.84 23.35
N ASP A 12 3.27 -36.65 23.57
CA ASP A 12 2.15 -36.15 22.79
C ASP A 12 2.60 -35.70 21.41
N TRP A 13 3.88 -35.25 21.28
CA TRP A 13 4.54 -35.09 20.00
C TRP A 13 4.66 -36.38 19.19
N ARG A 14 5.12 -37.47 19.84
CA ARG A 14 5.24 -38.79 19.20
C ARG A 14 3.86 -39.35 18.83
N ALA A 15 2.86 -39.13 19.65
CA ALA A 15 1.46 -39.46 19.36
C ALA A 15 0.84 -38.64 18.21
N GLY A 16 1.51 -37.60 17.78
CA GLY A 16 1.05 -36.77 16.68
C GLY A 16 -0.01 -35.72 17.05
N GLU A 17 -0.33 -35.56 18.34
CA GLU A 17 -1.41 -34.67 18.80
C GLU A 17 -1.06 -33.20 18.73
N LEU A 18 0.23 -32.85 18.90
CA LEU A 18 0.75 -31.49 18.83
C LEU A 18 1.14 -31.05 17.43
N ARG A 19 1.25 -31.98 16.47
CA ARG A 19 1.74 -31.67 15.10
C ARG A 19 0.89 -30.65 14.38
N PHE A 20 -0.42 -30.76 14.53
CA PHE A 20 -1.34 -29.83 13.88
C PHE A 20 -1.24 -28.41 14.49
N LEU A 21 -1.17 -28.31 15.82
CA LEU A 21 -0.99 -27.05 16.53
C LEU A 21 0.33 -26.38 16.11
N LEU A 22 1.41 -27.16 16.08
CA LEU A 22 2.72 -26.66 15.65
C LEU A 22 2.68 -26.16 14.19
N LEU A 23 2.08 -26.93 13.28
CA LEU A 23 1.96 -26.55 11.87
C LEU A 23 1.16 -25.24 11.71
N ALA A 24 0.03 -25.14 12.40
CA ALA A 24 -0.78 -23.92 12.38
C ALA A 24 0.00 -22.70 12.89
N LEU A 25 0.77 -22.88 13.95
CA LEU A 25 1.59 -21.82 14.51
C LEU A 25 2.77 -21.44 13.61
N ILE A 26 3.45 -22.44 13.02
CA ILE A 26 4.54 -22.20 12.05
C ILE A 26 4.04 -21.39 10.87
N VAL A 27 2.93 -21.78 10.24
CA VAL A 27 2.37 -21.05 9.09
C VAL A 27 1.94 -19.65 9.47
N ALA A 28 1.32 -19.48 10.65
CA ALA A 28 0.92 -18.19 11.18
C ALA A 28 2.12 -17.24 11.35
N VAL A 29 3.12 -17.71 12.08
CA VAL A 29 4.32 -16.90 12.38
C VAL A 29 5.16 -16.68 11.13
N ALA A 30 5.26 -17.69 10.24
CA ALA A 30 5.95 -17.55 8.96
C ALA A 30 5.29 -16.49 8.06
N SER A 31 3.95 -16.48 8.00
CA SER A 31 3.21 -15.44 7.28
C SER A 31 3.51 -14.05 7.85
N LEU A 32 3.35 -13.88 9.16
CA LEU A 32 3.57 -12.59 9.83
C LEU A 32 5.01 -12.10 9.71
N SER A 33 5.99 -12.99 9.92
CA SER A 33 7.40 -12.63 9.82
C SER A 33 7.84 -12.33 8.39
N SER A 34 7.38 -13.09 7.40
CA SER A 34 7.67 -12.84 5.99
C SER A 34 7.17 -11.47 5.55
N VAL A 35 5.91 -11.12 5.91
CA VAL A 35 5.33 -9.80 5.71
C VAL A 35 6.16 -8.74 6.42
N GLY A 36 6.44 -8.96 7.71
CA GLY A 36 7.19 -8.01 8.55
C GLY A 36 8.57 -7.71 7.99
N PHE A 37 9.34 -8.73 7.61
CA PHE A 37 10.66 -8.55 6.99
C PHE A 37 10.60 -7.81 5.67
N PHE A 38 9.62 -8.13 4.83
CA PHE A 38 9.45 -7.48 3.54
C PHE A 38 9.11 -5.99 3.71
N VAL A 39 8.12 -5.68 4.55
CA VAL A 39 7.70 -4.29 4.83
C VAL A 39 8.84 -3.48 5.46
N ASP A 40 9.56 -4.06 6.42
CA ASP A 40 10.69 -3.40 7.07
C ASP A 40 11.81 -3.05 6.06
N ARG A 41 12.20 -4.00 5.22
CA ARG A 41 13.21 -3.78 4.17
C ARG A 41 12.74 -2.81 3.10
N LEU A 42 11.50 -2.93 2.65
CA LEU A 42 10.91 -2.01 1.68
C LEU A 42 10.88 -0.59 2.24
N ARG A 43 10.40 -0.41 3.46
CA ARG A 43 10.36 0.89 4.15
C ARG A 43 11.75 1.49 4.32
N THR A 44 12.72 0.68 4.76
CA THR A 44 14.10 1.14 4.93
C THR A 44 14.76 1.46 3.59
N GLY A 45 14.53 0.65 2.56
CA GLY A 45 15.01 0.90 1.20
C GLY A 45 14.42 2.19 0.62
N LEU A 46 13.12 2.37 0.73
CA LEU A 46 12.42 3.55 0.24
C LEU A 46 12.79 4.82 1.00
N ASN A 47 13.01 4.73 2.31
CA ASN A 47 13.57 5.84 3.08
C ASN A 47 14.98 6.19 2.58
N ARG A 48 15.84 5.20 2.32
CA ARG A 48 17.17 5.42 1.74
C ARG A 48 17.09 6.08 0.38
N ASP A 49 16.21 5.58 -0.51
CA ASP A 49 16.04 6.13 -1.85
C ASP A 49 15.43 7.53 -1.80
N ALA A 50 14.53 7.82 -0.88
CA ALA A 50 13.98 9.16 -0.68
C ALA A 50 15.05 10.16 -0.19
N HIS A 51 15.97 9.76 0.68
CA HIS A 51 17.13 10.58 1.05
C HIS A 51 18.05 10.82 -0.15
N GLN A 52 18.25 9.81 -1.01
CA GLN A 52 19.01 9.98 -2.25
C GLN A 52 18.33 10.97 -3.20
N LEU A 53 16.99 10.90 -3.32
CA LEU A 53 16.21 11.81 -4.16
C LEU A 53 16.14 13.25 -3.63
N LEU A 54 16.37 13.46 -2.34
CA LEU A 54 16.54 14.80 -1.76
C LEU A 54 17.98 15.30 -1.91
N GLY A 55 18.94 14.38 -2.15
CA GLY A 55 20.36 14.67 -2.10
C GLY A 55 20.93 14.89 -0.69
N ALA A 56 20.09 14.76 0.36
CA ALA A 56 20.39 15.04 1.75
C ALA A 56 19.38 14.38 2.71
N ASP A 57 19.60 14.47 4.02
CA ASP A 57 18.63 14.06 5.04
C ASP A 57 17.62 15.18 5.37
N LEU A 58 18.05 16.44 5.21
CA LEU A 58 17.25 17.64 5.38
C LEU A 58 17.70 18.70 4.37
N VAL A 59 16.76 19.40 3.75
CA VAL A 59 17.04 20.52 2.85
C VAL A 59 16.28 21.75 3.30
N ILE A 60 17.01 22.87 3.46
CA ILE A 60 16.42 24.17 3.69
C ILE A 60 16.48 24.94 2.37
N SER A 61 15.32 25.23 1.79
CA SER A 61 15.18 25.92 0.51
C SER A 61 14.69 27.35 0.75
N ALA A 62 15.35 28.32 0.15
CA ALA A 62 15.01 29.75 0.31
C ALA A 62 15.09 30.49 -1.03
N ASP A 63 14.34 31.57 -1.16
CA ASP A 63 14.41 32.51 -2.29
C ASP A 63 15.48 33.60 -2.09
N GLN A 64 16.09 33.61 -0.93
CA GLN A 64 17.19 34.52 -0.53
C GLN A 64 18.40 33.71 -0.05
N PRO A 65 19.59 34.31 0.01
CA PRO A 65 20.78 33.64 0.54
C PRO A 65 20.53 33.08 1.94
N ILE A 66 21.01 31.86 2.17
CA ILE A 66 20.82 31.13 3.43
C ILE A 66 21.48 31.89 4.58
N ASN A 67 20.79 31.97 5.73
CA ASN A 67 21.32 32.60 6.93
C ASN A 67 22.64 31.94 7.39
N PRO A 68 23.76 32.69 7.46
CA PRO A 68 25.05 32.17 7.89
C PRO A 68 25.04 31.53 9.28
N ALA A 69 24.16 31.96 10.18
CA ALA A 69 24.02 31.39 11.49
C ALA A 69 23.63 29.90 11.45
N TRP A 70 22.80 29.48 10.49
CA TRP A 70 22.42 28.08 10.35
C TRP A 70 23.58 27.19 9.85
N THR A 71 24.42 27.71 8.98
CA THR A 71 25.63 26.98 8.53
C THR A 71 26.62 26.82 9.67
N GLN A 72 26.84 27.85 10.48
CA GLN A 72 27.70 27.77 11.67
C GLN A 72 27.17 26.78 12.71
N GLN A 73 25.85 26.81 12.96
CA GLN A 73 25.22 25.90 13.92
C GLN A 73 25.23 24.44 13.44
N ALA A 74 25.08 24.21 12.13
CA ALA A 74 25.19 22.87 11.54
C ALA A 74 26.62 22.33 11.69
N THR A 75 27.63 23.15 11.42
CA THR A 75 29.05 22.79 11.62
C THR A 75 29.35 22.46 13.08
N ALA A 76 28.87 23.29 14.01
CA ALA A 76 29.07 23.07 15.44
C ALA A 76 28.47 21.76 15.95
N ARG A 77 27.43 21.23 15.26
CA ARG A 77 26.81 19.93 15.55
C ARG A 77 27.41 18.76 14.81
N GLY A 78 28.47 18.98 14.03
CA GLY A 78 29.13 17.94 13.23
C GLY A 78 28.31 17.43 12.07
N LEU A 79 27.35 18.22 11.56
CA LEU A 79 26.54 17.89 10.40
C LEU A 79 27.33 18.12 9.11
N GLN A 80 27.19 17.22 8.13
CA GLN A 80 27.68 17.43 6.79
C GLN A 80 26.78 18.41 6.06
N MET A 81 27.38 19.30 5.26
CA MET A 81 26.63 20.33 4.52
C MET A 81 27.11 20.45 3.09
N ALA A 82 26.17 20.79 2.21
CA ALA A 82 26.44 21.26 0.87
C ALA A 82 25.46 22.36 0.52
N GLN A 83 25.84 23.28 -0.35
CA GLN A 83 24.99 24.36 -0.83
C GLN A 83 24.76 24.22 -2.32
N THR A 84 23.55 24.52 -2.74
CA THR A 84 23.25 24.63 -4.17
C THR A 84 22.45 25.89 -4.44
N VAL A 85 22.70 26.50 -5.59
CA VAL A 85 22.01 27.70 -6.08
C VAL A 85 21.47 27.40 -7.47
N THR A 86 20.15 27.51 -7.67
CA THR A 86 19.51 27.14 -8.94
C THR A 86 18.68 28.29 -9.48
N PHE A 87 18.84 28.61 -10.77
CA PHE A 87 18.13 29.67 -11.48
C PHE A 87 18.12 29.40 -12.98
N PRO A 88 17.15 29.96 -13.76
CA PRO A 88 17.17 29.89 -15.21
C PRO A 88 18.13 30.92 -15.79
N SER A 89 18.85 30.55 -16.86
CA SER A 89 19.73 31.46 -17.61
C SER A 89 19.87 30.99 -19.06
N MET A 90 20.44 31.87 -19.89
CA MET A 90 20.79 31.52 -21.27
C MET A 90 22.24 31.04 -21.33
N ALA A 91 22.42 29.87 -21.87
CA ALA A 91 23.75 29.35 -22.24
C ALA A 91 24.06 29.70 -23.71
N ILE A 92 25.24 30.19 -23.99
CA ILE A 92 25.63 30.67 -25.32
C ILE A 92 26.88 29.93 -25.79
N ALA A 93 26.84 29.38 -27.00
CA ALA A 93 27.97 28.77 -27.67
C ALA A 93 28.31 29.53 -28.97
N GLY A 94 29.58 29.78 -29.20
CA GLY A 94 30.04 30.55 -30.35
C GLY A 94 30.08 32.07 -30.11
N THR A 95 30.48 32.82 -31.14
CA THR A 95 30.62 34.29 -31.08
C THR A 95 29.98 34.92 -32.32
N GLY A 96 29.45 36.15 -32.19
CA GLY A 96 28.81 36.88 -33.29
C GLY A 96 27.48 36.32 -33.75
N ASP A 97 27.13 36.53 -35.02
CA ASP A 97 25.82 36.15 -35.58
C ASP A 97 25.62 34.61 -35.68
N ALA A 98 26.65 33.82 -35.54
CA ALA A 98 26.57 32.37 -35.50
C ALA A 98 26.43 31.78 -34.09
N ALA A 99 26.25 32.62 -33.04
CA ALA A 99 26.11 32.17 -31.69
C ALA A 99 24.76 31.44 -31.48
N LEU A 100 24.83 30.23 -30.97
CA LEU A 100 23.66 29.46 -30.57
C LEU A 100 23.36 29.72 -29.09
N SER A 101 22.09 29.89 -28.73
CA SER A 101 21.68 30.12 -27.37
C SER A 101 20.61 29.11 -26.96
N GLN A 102 20.63 28.66 -25.72
CA GLN A 102 19.67 27.71 -25.13
C GLN A 102 19.34 28.12 -23.72
N LEU A 103 18.02 28.10 -23.38
CA LEU A 103 17.59 28.24 -21.99
C LEU A 103 17.99 27.00 -21.19
N VAL A 104 18.70 27.23 -20.09
CA VAL A 104 19.17 26.17 -19.20
C VAL A 104 18.79 26.48 -17.74
N ALA A 105 18.60 25.44 -16.94
CA ALA A 105 18.55 25.57 -15.50
C ALA A 105 19.98 25.47 -14.96
N VAL A 106 20.56 26.59 -14.62
CA VAL A 106 21.89 26.65 -14.00
C VAL A 106 21.79 26.19 -12.58
N LYS A 107 22.69 25.28 -12.17
CA LYS A 107 22.84 24.82 -10.79
C LYS A 107 24.29 24.92 -10.36
N ALA A 108 24.58 25.88 -9.50
CA ALA A 108 25.87 25.98 -8.86
C ALA A 108 25.89 25.10 -7.61
N VAL A 109 26.94 24.27 -7.45
CA VAL A 109 27.06 23.31 -6.35
C VAL A 109 28.36 23.50 -5.59
N SER A 110 28.32 23.36 -4.27
CA SER A 110 29.53 23.36 -3.43
C SER A 110 30.18 21.97 -3.44
N SER A 111 31.43 21.92 -2.96
CA SER A 111 32.12 20.65 -2.73
C SER A 111 31.33 19.74 -1.81
N GLY A 112 31.37 18.42 -2.07
CA GLY A 112 30.63 17.40 -1.31
C GLY A 112 29.17 17.17 -1.73
N TYR A 113 28.65 17.92 -2.67
CA TYR A 113 27.33 17.66 -3.26
C TYR A 113 27.38 16.41 -4.20
N PRO A 114 26.35 15.54 -4.19
CA PRO A 114 25.25 15.44 -3.23
C PRO A 114 25.67 14.73 -1.94
N LEU A 115 25.07 15.07 -0.80
CA LEU A 115 25.36 14.41 0.50
C LEU A 115 24.79 13.01 0.59
N ARG A 116 23.72 12.75 -0.16
CA ARG A 116 23.07 11.44 -0.32
C ARG A 116 22.84 11.15 -1.80
N GLY A 117 23.00 9.88 -2.17
CA GLY A 117 22.98 9.49 -3.57
C GLY A 117 24.28 9.80 -4.32
N ASN A 118 24.27 9.56 -5.62
CA ASN A 118 25.43 9.81 -6.50
C ASN A 118 24.97 10.48 -7.79
N LEU A 119 25.77 11.40 -8.28
CA LEU A 119 25.67 11.88 -9.64
C LEU A 119 26.09 10.77 -10.60
N LYS A 120 25.49 10.69 -11.80
CA LYS A 120 25.96 9.81 -12.86
C LYS A 120 26.37 10.64 -14.05
N LEU A 121 27.61 10.43 -14.54
CA LEU A 121 28.13 11.06 -15.73
C LEU A 121 28.16 10.06 -16.88
N ALA A 122 27.63 10.45 -18.03
CA ALA A 122 27.64 9.65 -19.24
C ALA A 122 28.83 10.00 -20.14
N LYS A 123 29.19 9.06 -21.02
CA LYS A 123 29.97 9.36 -22.22
C LYS A 123 29.04 9.89 -23.30
N LEU A 124 29.57 10.69 -24.24
CA LEU A 124 28.77 11.24 -25.34
C LEU A 124 28.04 10.13 -26.11
N GLY A 125 26.71 10.22 -26.18
CA GLY A 125 25.86 9.23 -26.85
C GLY A 125 25.45 8.00 -26.02
N ALA A 126 25.93 7.84 -24.77
CA ALA A 126 25.57 6.74 -23.90
C ALA A 126 24.39 7.14 -22.99
N ALA A 127 23.38 6.27 -22.89
CA ALA A 127 22.25 6.48 -21.98
C ALA A 127 22.58 6.15 -20.51
N GLU A 128 23.53 5.23 -20.29
CA GLU A 128 24.00 4.83 -18.96
C GLU A 128 25.21 5.65 -18.52
N GLY A 129 25.15 6.20 -17.31
CA GLY A 129 26.25 6.97 -16.71
C GLY A 129 26.95 6.19 -15.59
N VAL A 130 28.24 6.52 -15.40
CA VAL A 130 29.04 6.02 -14.29
C VAL A 130 28.79 6.91 -13.06
N ALA A 131 28.52 6.29 -11.90
CA ALA A 131 28.31 7.01 -10.65
C ALA A 131 29.60 7.73 -10.22
N THR A 132 29.47 9.00 -9.82
CA THR A 132 30.57 9.81 -9.31
C THR A 132 30.15 10.58 -8.06
N ARG A 133 31.14 10.86 -7.20
CA ARG A 133 31.01 11.79 -6.07
C ARG A 133 31.74 13.11 -6.31
N LEU A 134 32.33 13.27 -7.50
CA LEU A 134 32.96 14.50 -7.88
C LEU A 134 31.91 15.56 -8.22
N THR A 135 32.30 16.81 -8.11
CA THR A 135 31.54 17.99 -8.56
C THR A 135 32.32 18.70 -9.65
N PRO A 136 31.69 19.56 -10.46
CA PRO A 136 32.41 20.36 -11.45
C PRO A 136 33.55 21.14 -10.79
N ARG A 137 34.71 21.14 -11.43
CA ARG A 137 35.86 21.93 -10.98
C ARG A 137 35.65 23.40 -11.31
N PRO A 138 36.21 24.35 -10.55
CA PRO A 138 36.18 25.75 -10.92
C PRO A 138 36.69 25.96 -12.36
N GLY A 139 35.95 26.75 -13.15
CA GLY A 139 36.24 26.95 -14.58
C GLY A 139 35.64 25.91 -15.51
N THR A 140 34.95 24.89 -15.00
CA THR A 140 34.29 23.83 -15.81
C THR A 140 32.78 23.79 -15.59
N VAL A 141 32.09 23.22 -16.58
CA VAL A 141 30.63 23.02 -16.54
C VAL A 141 30.26 21.61 -16.99
N TRP A 142 29.31 21.00 -16.30
CA TRP A 142 28.69 19.75 -16.73
C TRP A 142 27.30 20.05 -17.30
N LEU A 143 26.98 19.45 -18.43
CA LEU A 143 25.77 19.74 -19.20
C LEU A 143 24.90 18.50 -19.38
N ASP A 144 23.60 18.70 -19.46
CA ASP A 144 22.68 17.67 -19.96
C ASP A 144 23.00 17.42 -21.46
N GLN A 145 22.76 16.20 -21.90
CA GLN A 145 22.96 15.83 -23.33
C GLN A 145 22.10 16.68 -24.28
N ALA A 146 20.92 17.12 -23.83
CA ALA A 146 20.07 18.01 -24.61
C ALA A 146 20.69 19.38 -24.88
N VAL A 147 21.48 19.94 -23.94
CA VAL A 147 22.20 21.20 -24.13
C VAL A 147 23.30 21.07 -25.15
N LEU A 148 24.03 19.93 -25.06
CA LEU A 148 25.09 19.64 -26.04
C LEU A 148 24.54 19.54 -27.46
N GLY A 149 23.42 18.88 -27.66
CA GLY A 149 22.74 18.75 -28.94
C GLY A 149 22.24 20.10 -29.49
N ALA A 150 21.57 20.89 -28.64
CA ALA A 150 21.00 22.19 -29.02
C ALA A 150 22.09 23.23 -29.39
N LEU A 151 23.17 23.24 -28.61
CA LEU A 151 24.27 24.19 -28.83
C LEU A 151 25.41 23.63 -29.73
N ARG A 152 25.26 22.39 -30.25
CA ARG A 152 26.24 21.65 -31.06
C ARG A 152 27.62 21.62 -30.41
N LEU A 153 27.67 21.44 -29.11
CA LEU A 153 28.90 21.37 -28.31
C LEU A 153 29.39 19.95 -28.13
N SER A 154 30.70 19.81 -28.04
CA SER A 154 31.37 18.56 -27.61
C SER A 154 32.15 18.80 -26.32
N PRO A 155 32.41 17.73 -25.50
CA PRO A 155 33.29 17.84 -24.33
C PRO A 155 34.64 18.48 -24.68
N GLY A 156 35.12 19.38 -23.84
CA GLY A 156 36.34 20.18 -24.04
C GLY A 156 36.13 21.55 -24.73
N GLN A 157 34.94 21.79 -25.30
CA GLN A 157 34.62 23.11 -25.88
C GLN A 157 34.12 24.08 -24.81
N SER A 158 34.13 25.39 -25.12
CA SER A 158 33.75 26.42 -24.16
C SER A 158 32.28 26.86 -24.34
N LEU A 159 31.64 27.09 -23.22
CA LEU A 159 30.27 27.61 -23.08
C LEU A 159 30.32 28.94 -22.32
N LYS A 160 29.62 29.96 -22.80
CA LYS A 160 29.46 31.24 -22.09
C LYS A 160 28.18 31.22 -21.22
N LEU A 161 28.34 31.44 -19.93
CA LEU A 161 27.25 31.65 -18.94
C LEU A 161 27.46 33.02 -18.30
N GLY A 162 26.54 33.94 -18.61
CA GLY A 162 26.72 35.35 -18.21
C GLY A 162 28.03 35.91 -18.78
N ASP A 163 28.88 36.44 -17.91
CA ASP A 163 30.16 37.02 -18.31
C ASP A 163 31.32 35.99 -18.34
N LYS A 164 31.10 34.76 -17.85
CA LYS A 164 32.14 33.76 -17.71
C LYS A 164 32.14 32.72 -18.85
N LEU A 165 33.32 32.39 -19.36
CA LEU A 165 33.56 31.26 -20.24
C LEU A 165 33.92 30.02 -19.37
N LEU A 166 33.24 28.91 -19.59
CA LEU A 166 33.42 27.66 -18.87
C LEU A 166 33.70 26.51 -19.87
N SER A 167 34.61 25.63 -19.55
CA SER A 167 34.91 24.43 -20.37
C SER A 167 33.93 23.30 -20.04
N VAL A 168 33.39 22.63 -21.05
CA VAL A 168 32.53 21.46 -20.88
C VAL A 168 33.35 20.25 -20.51
N ASP A 169 33.25 19.78 -19.27
CA ASP A 169 34.05 18.67 -18.70
C ASP A 169 33.23 17.40 -18.43
N GLY A 170 31.90 17.46 -18.41
CA GLY A 170 31.06 16.29 -18.11
C GLY A 170 29.67 16.36 -18.71
N ILE A 171 29.09 15.17 -18.91
CA ILE A 171 27.70 15.01 -19.38
C ILE A 171 26.88 14.41 -18.25
N ILE A 172 25.84 15.10 -17.78
CA ILE A 172 24.95 14.67 -16.70
C ILE A 172 23.99 13.63 -17.26
N ALA A 173 24.07 12.38 -16.77
CA ALA A 173 23.10 11.34 -17.07
C ALA A 173 21.99 11.29 -16.02
N VAL A 174 22.35 11.39 -14.71
CA VAL A 174 21.39 11.35 -13.61
C VAL A 174 21.81 12.33 -12.52
N GLU A 175 20.89 13.19 -12.14
CA GLU A 175 20.97 14.08 -10.99
C GLU A 175 19.92 13.63 -9.95
N PRO A 176 20.31 13.19 -8.75
CA PRO A 176 19.38 12.57 -7.80
C PRO A 176 18.29 13.53 -7.28
N ASP A 177 18.63 14.78 -6.99
CA ASP A 177 17.71 15.78 -6.41
C ASP A 177 17.10 16.73 -7.45
N ARG A 178 16.96 16.30 -8.68
CA ARG A 178 16.43 17.14 -9.77
C ARG A 178 14.99 17.59 -9.53
N GLY A 179 14.24 17.03 -8.62
CA GLY A 179 12.89 17.47 -8.20
C GLY A 179 11.88 17.67 -9.35
N ALA A 180 10.59 17.71 -9.04
CA ALA A 180 9.51 17.91 -10.02
C ALA A 180 9.08 19.40 -10.18
N SER A 181 9.92 20.36 -9.81
CA SER A 181 9.64 21.79 -10.02
C SER A 181 9.79 22.17 -11.51
N PHE A 182 8.95 23.07 -11.98
CA PHE A 182 8.97 23.57 -13.36
C PHE A 182 10.37 24.03 -13.83
N MET A 183 11.11 24.70 -12.95
CA MET A 183 12.50 25.13 -13.20
C MET A 183 13.48 23.96 -13.37
N ASN A 184 13.16 22.78 -12.84
CA ASN A 184 14.02 21.61 -12.92
C ASN A 184 13.81 20.79 -14.21
N PHE A 185 12.81 21.14 -15.00
CA PHE A 185 12.59 20.50 -16.31
C PHE A 185 13.42 21.10 -17.44
N ALA A 186 13.91 22.36 -17.30
CA ALA A 186 14.85 22.89 -18.26
C ALA A 186 16.16 22.07 -18.26
N PRO A 187 16.83 21.93 -19.42
CA PRO A 187 18.10 21.23 -19.49
C PRO A 187 19.11 21.80 -18.51
N ARG A 188 19.89 20.95 -17.86
CA ARG A 188 20.77 21.33 -16.75
C ARG A 188 22.13 21.80 -17.23
N ALA A 189 22.62 22.91 -16.61
CA ALA A 189 24.03 23.29 -16.63
C ALA A 189 24.52 23.39 -15.19
N MET A 190 25.47 22.53 -14.81
CA MET A 190 25.99 22.44 -13.43
C MET A 190 27.41 22.98 -13.38
N LEU A 191 27.68 23.90 -12.45
CA LEU A 191 29.01 24.53 -12.25
C LEU A 191 29.38 24.57 -10.77
N ALA A 192 30.63 24.88 -10.48
CA ALA A 192 31.08 25.10 -9.10
C ALA A 192 30.50 26.41 -8.54
N VAL A 193 30.08 26.42 -7.22
CA VAL A 193 29.54 27.61 -6.59
C VAL A 193 30.52 28.78 -6.55
N GLU A 194 31.83 28.47 -6.55
CA GLU A 194 32.92 29.43 -6.57
C GLU A 194 32.93 30.25 -7.89
N ASP A 195 32.44 29.69 -8.98
CA ASP A 195 32.37 30.36 -10.29
C ASP A 195 31.18 31.31 -10.42
N LEU A 196 30.16 31.15 -9.55
CA LEU A 196 28.90 31.86 -9.65
C LEU A 196 29.04 33.41 -9.63
N PRO A 197 29.83 34.05 -8.75
CA PRO A 197 30.01 35.50 -8.76
C PRO A 197 30.56 36.01 -10.06
N ALA A 198 31.50 35.28 -10.68
CA ALA A 198 32.13 35.68 -11.93
C ALA A 198 31.21 35.59 -13.16
N THR A 199 30.07 34.90 -13.06
CA THR A 199 29.05 34.86 -14.13
C THR A 199 28.22 36.13 -14.20
N ASN A 200 28.11 36.90 -13.12
CA ASN A 200 27.27 38.09 -12.94
C ASN A 200 25.77 37.85 -13.27
N LEU A 201 25.29 36.60 -13.13
CA LEU A 201 23.93 36.22 -13.50
C LEU A 201 22.89 36.48 -12.40
N ILE A 202 23.31 36.59 -11.13
CA ILE A 202 22.42 36.87 -10.00
C ILE A 202 22.40 38.37 -9.76
N GLN A 203 21.29 38.99 -10.10
CA GLN A 203 21.03 40.43 -9.93
C GLN A 203 19.78 40.67 -9.05
N ALA A 204 19.55 41.88 -8.62
CA ALA A 204 18.36 42.24 -7.87
C ALA A 204 17.09 41.89 -8.68
N GLY A 205 16.20 41.07 -8.12
CA GLY A 205 14.99 40.58 -8.79
C GLY A 205 15.15 39.27 -9.54
N SER A 206 16.35 38.67 -9.58
CA SER A 206 16.52 37.35 -10.15
C SER A 206 15.75 36.27 -9.35
N ARG A 207 15.04 35.40 -10.05
CA ARG A 207 14.38 34.23 -9.42
C ARG A 207 15.40 33.13 -9.12
N VAL A 208 15.96 33.16 -7.93
CA VAL A 208 16.98 32.22 -7.47
C VAL A 208 16.44 31.34 -6.35
N THR A 209 16.81 30.10 -6.36
CA THR A 209 16.53 29.16 -5.26
C THR A 209 17.85 28.75 -4.62
N TYR A 210 18.04 29.14 -3.37
CA TYR A 210 19.16 28.72 -2.52
C TYR A 210 18.76 27.50 -1.72
N ARG A 211 19.61 26.48 -1.69
CA ARG A 211 19.34 25.25 -0.90
C ARG A 211 20.56 24.93 -0.05
N LEU A 212 20.31 24.73 1.25
CA LEU A 212 21.26 24.18 2.18
C LEU A 212 20.89 22.72 2.42
N LEU A 213 21.73 21.83 1.96
CA LEU A 213 21.63 20.38 2.14
C LEU A 213 22.36 19.99 3.42
N ILE A 214 21.76 19.13 4.22
CA ILE A 214 22.27 18.69 5.50
C ILE A 214 22.17 17.19 5.60
N ALA A 215 23.26 16.54 6.06
CA ALA A 215 23.28 15.12 6.32
C ALA A 215 23.94 14.81 7.67
N GLY A 216 23.37 13.82 8.38
CA GLY A 216 23.85 13.38 9.67
C GLY A 216 23.00 12.26 10.25
N SER A 217 23.24 11.90 11.48
CA SER A 217 22.37 10.95 12.18
C SER A 217 21.01 11.58 12.51
N PRO A 218 19.91 10.80 12.57
CA PRO A 218 18.60 11.34 12.97
C PRO A 218 18.63 12.09 14.31
N ALA A 219 19.46 11.65 15.24
CA ALA A 219 19.64 12.30 16.54
C ALA A 219 20.25 13.72 16.44
N GLN A 220 20.97 14.02 15.37
CA GLN A 220 21.59 15.33 15.12
C GLN A 220 20.70 16.20 14.22
N VAL A 221 20.08 15.60 13.20
CA VAL A 221 19.28 16.31 12.19
C VAL A 221 17.95 16.82 12.77
N LEU A 222 17.21 16.00 13.53
CA LEU A 222 15.91 16.39 14.09
C LEU A 222 15.96 17.60 15.04
N PRO A 223 16.92 17.72 15.98
CA PRO A 223 17.04 18.92 16.80
C PRO A 223 17.41 20.16 16.00
N PHE A 224 18.24 20.00 14.95
CA PHE A 224 18.58 21.09 14.06
C PHE A 224 17.38 21.56 13.23
N GLN A 225 16.59 20.63 12.70
CA GLN A 225 15.34 20.94 11.99
C GLN A 225 14.37 21.75 12.87
N LYS A 226 14.18 21.31 14.14
CA LYS A 226 13.32 22.03 15.08
C LYS A 226 13.82 23.46 15.37
N LEU A 227 15.13 23.61 15.50
CA LEU A 227 15.74 24.92 15.72
C LEU A 227 15.47 25.85 14.54
N VAL A 228 15.72 25.40 13.31
CA VAL A 228 15.47 26.21 12.11
C VAL A 228 13.98 26.52 11.99
N ALA A 229 13.08 25.58 12.29
CA ALA A 229 11.64 25.84 12.29
C ALA A 229 11.24 26.93 13.32
N MET A 230 11.81 26.88 14.53
CA MET A 230 11.56 27.93 15.56
C MET A 230 12.10 29.28 15.14
N ASP A 231 13.28 29.34 14.49
CA ASP A 231 13.84 30.60 13.99
C ASP A 231 12.96 31.21 12.89
N ILE A 232 12.45 30.36 11.97
CA ILE A 232 11.53 30.79 10.91
C ILE A 232 10.25 31.38 11.50
N GLU A 233 9.68 30.74 12.50
CA GLU A 233 8.45 31.22 13.16
C GLU A 233 8.70 32.50 13.98
N ARG A 234 9.78 32.51 14.79
CA ARG A 234 10.13 33.65 15.67
C ARG A 234 10.37 34.91 14.84
N ASP A 235 11.14 34.81 13.76
CA ASP A 235 11.56 35.96 12.94
C ASP A 235 10.61 36.22 11.74
N ASN A 236 9.50 35.45 11.68
CA ASN A 236 8.48 35.52 10.60
C ASN A 236 9.10 35.54 9.20
N LEU A 237 10.10 34.64 8.98
CA LEU A 237 10.85 34.57 7.72
C LEU A 237 9.97 34.00 6.61
N LYS A 238 9.83 34.73 5.52
CA LYS A 238 9.05 34.32 4.34
C LYS A 238 9.97 33.74 3.27
N GLY A 239 9.42 32.87 2.39
CA GLY A 239 10.19 32.30 1.28
C GLY A 239 11.10 31.12 1.66
N ILE A 240 11.13 30.71 2.93
CA ILE A 240 11.93 29.59 3.41
C ILE A 240 11.08 28.33 3.56
N ARG A 241 11.58 27.20 3.10
CA ARG A 241 10.93 25.88 3.21
C ARG A 241 11.88 24.85 3.78
N ILE A 242 11.41 24.08 4.71
CA ILE A 242 12.09 22.90 5.21
C ILE A 242 11.55 21.69 4.45
N GLU A 243 12.38 21.10 3.59
CA GLU A 243 12.07 19.89 2.86
C GLU A 243 12.71 18.72 3.59
N SER A 244 11.90 17.89 4.21
CA SER A 244 12.29 16.61 4.81
C SER A 244 11.68 15.47 4.01
N LEU A 245 12.02 14.23 4.35
CA LEU A 245 11.33 13.04 3.81
C LEU A 245 9.82 13.13 3.91
N GLU A 246 9.33 13.78 4.97
CA GLU A 246 7.90 13.87 5.26
C GLU A 246 7.16 14.87 4.36
N SER A 247 7.84 15.93 3.92
CA SER A 247 7.24 17.03 3.16
C SER A 247 7.63 17.06 1.68
N GLY A 248 8.71 16.37 1.31
CA GLY A 248 9.32 16.53 0.00
C GLY A 248 8.57 15.89 -1.18
N ARG A 249 7.87 14.76 -0.98
CA ARG A 249 7.10 14.04 -2.02
C ARG A 249 5.84 13.38 -1.48
N PRO A 250 4.78 14.15 -1.23
CA PRO A 250 3.55 13.63 -0.61
C PRO A 250 2.86 12.56 -1.45
N GLU A 251 2.96 12.58 -2.78
CA GLU A 251 2.32 11.60 -3.65
C GLU A 251 2.96 10.21 -3.50
N MET A 252 4.29 10.14 -3.46
CA MET A 252 5.01 8.87 -3.28
C MET A 252 4.75 8.29 -1.89
N ARG A 253 4.71 9.14 -0.86
CA ARG A 253 4.36 8.72 0.50
C ARG A 253 2.94 8.17 0.57
N ALA A 254 1.96 8.85 -0.04
CA ALA A 254 0.58 8.38 -0.07
C ALA A 254 0.44 7.00 -0.74
N THR A 255 1.21 6.72 -1.78
CA THR A 255 1.25 5.41 -2.44
C THR A 255 1.86 4.34 -1.54
N LEU A 256 2.95 4.66 -0.85
CA LEU A 256 3.60 3.77 0.11
C LEU A 256 2.72 3.48 1.32
N ASP A 257 2.08 4.50 1.89
CA ASP A 257 1.16 4.33 3.01
C ASP A 257 -0.03 3.44 2.63
N ARG A 258 -0.52 3.53 1.39
CA ARG A 258 -1.56 2.62 0.87
C ARG A 258 -1.05 1.19 0.76
N ALA A 259 0.15 1.00 0.21
CA ALA A 259 0.79 -0.31 0.10
C ALA A 259 1.04 -0.93 1.48
N GLU A 260 1.58 -0.17 2.44
CA GLU A 260 1.81 -0.62 3.82
C GLU A 260 0.50 -1.02 4.52
N ARG A 261 -0.56 -0.23 4.36
CA ARG A 261 -1.89 -0.58 4.90
C ARG A 261 -2.43 -1.87 4.30
N PHE A 262 -2.25 -2.07 3.00
CA PHE A 262 -2.70 -3.29 2.33
C PHE A 262 -1.91 -4.52 2.79
N LEU A 263 -0.58 -4.43 2.85
CA LEU A 263 0.27 -5.50 3.35
C LEU A 263 -0.03 -5.83 4.82
N SER A 264 -0.26 -4.81 5.64
CA SER A 264 -0.70 -4.97 7.03
C SER A 264 -2.04 -5.68 7.13
N LEU A 265 -3.00 -5.34 6.25
CA LEU A 265 -4.31 -6.00 6.20
C LEU A 265 -4.17 -7.50 5.86
N VAL A 266 -3.32 -7.86 4.90
CA VAL A 266 -3.04 -9.26 4.54
C VAL A 266 -2.42 -10.01 5.73
N GLY A 267 -1.47 -9.37 6.43
CA GLY A 267 -0.88 -9.90 7.66
C GLY A 267 -1.92 -10.11 8.77
N LEU A 268 -2.82 -9.16 8.96
CA LEU A 268 -3.94 -9.26 9.91
C LEU A 268 -4.89 -10.42 9.57
N LEU A 269 -5.27 -10.57 8.29
CA LEU A 269 -6.11 -11.67 7.83
C LEU A 269 -5.44 -13.04 8.09
N SER A 270 -4.14 -13.15 7.79
CA SER A 270 -3.38 -14.36 8.09
C SER A 270 -3.34 -14.67 9.58
N ALA A 271 -3.13 -13.65 10.44
CA ALA A 271 -3.16 -13.79 11.89
C ALA A 271 -4.53 -14.23 12.41
N MET A 272 -5.60 -13.69 11.83
CA MET A 272 -6.98 -14.07 12.19
C MET A 272 -7.28 -15.54 11.83
N LEU A 273 -6.90 -15.98 10.63
CA LEU A 273 -7.05 -17.37 10.23
C LEU A 273 -6.23 -18.29 11.12
N ALA A 274 -5.01 -17.91 11.42
CA ALA A 274 -4.14 -18.63 12.32
C ALA A 274 -4.75 -18.76 13.74
N ALA A 275 -5.33 -17.67 14.27
CA ALA A 275 -6.01 -17.67 15.54
C ALA A 275 -7.15 -18.70 15.59
N VAL A 276 -7.97 -18.76 14.53
CA VAL A 276 -9.05 -19.75 14.41
C VAL A 276 -8.47 -21.18 14.34
N ALA A 277 -7.40 -21.41 13.56
CA ALA A 277 -6.75 -22.70 13.47
C ALA A 277 -6.17 -23.15 14.81
N ILE A 278 -5.49 -22.27 15.54
CA ILE A 278 -4.93 -22.50 16.87
C ILE A 278 -6.05 -22.81 17.87
N ALA A 279 -7.14 -22.03 17.87
CA ALA A 279 -8.28 -22.25 18.75
C ALA A 279 -8.91 -23.63 18.55
N MET A 280 -9.09 -24.05 17.29
CA MET A 280 -9.61 -25.39 16.95
C MET A 280 -8.63 -26.50 17.32
N ALA A 281 -7.34 -26.30 17.10
CA ALA A 281 -6.29 -27.24 17.50
C ALA A 281 -6.26 -27.43 19.02
N ALA A 282 -6.29 -26.34 19.79
CA ALA A 282 -6.30 -26.34 21.24
C ALA A 282 -7.57 -27.00 21.80
N ARG A 283 -8.74 -26.71 21.21
CA ARG A 283 -10.00 -27.39 21.59
C ARG A 283 -9.95 -28.90 21.34
N ARG A 284 -9.39 -29.33 20.19
CA ARG A 284 -9.23 -30.75 19.88
C ARG A 284 -8.26 -31.42 20.85
N PHE A 285 -7.15 -30.79 21.15
CA PHE A 285 -6.20 -31.28 22.16
C PHE A 285 -6.87 -31.45 23.52
N MET A 286 -7.61 -30.43 23.98
CA MET A 286 -8.35 -30.46 25.24
C MET A 286 -9.32 -31.65 25.28
N LEU A 287 -10.16 -31.85 24.27
CA LEU A 287 -11.15 -32.94 24.24
C LEU A 287 -10.50 -34.33 24.35
N ARG A 288 -9.30 -34.52 23.83
CA ARG A 288 -8.55 -35.78 23.93
C ARG A 288 -7.88 -36.00 25.29
N HIS A 289 -7.53 -34.88 25.98
CA HIS A 289 -6.80 -34.95 27.25
C HIS A 289 -7.70 -34.83 28.49
N VAL A 290 -9.03 -34.73 28.32
CA VAL A 290 -9.95 -34.68 29.46
C VAL A 290 -9.82 -35.87 30.37
N ASP A 291 -9.77 -37.10 29.82
CA ASP A 291 -9.68 -38.34 30.61
C ASP A 291 -8.28 -38.51 31.22
N ALA A 292 -7.22 -38.14 30.49
CA ALA A 292 -5.84 -38.12 31.00
C ALA A 292 -5.71 -37.11 32.16
N CYS A 293 -6.34 -35.93 32.06
CA CYS A 293 -6.38 -34.95 33.15
C CYS A 293 -7.12 -35.46 34.38
N ALA A 294 -8.25 -36.11 34.19
CA ALA A 294 -8.99 -36.77 35.28
C ALA A 294 -8.14 -37.82 35.99
N MET A 295 -7.40 -38.67 35.24
CA MET A 295 -6.49 -39.65 35.79
C MET A 295 -5.32 -39.04 36.58
N LEU A 296 -4.69 -37.99 36.08
CA LEU A 296 -3.64 -37.24 36.78
C LEU A 296 -4.15 -36.66 38.12
N ARG A 297 -5.40 -36.20 38.13
CA ARG A 297 -6.04 -35.72 39.36
C ARG A 297 -6.35 -36.81 40.36
N CYS A 298 -6.74 -37.98 39.89
CA CYS A 298 -6.89 -39.15 40.76
C CYS A 298 -5.56 -39.61 41.34
N LEU A 299 -4.45 -39.38 40.66
CA LEU A 299 -3.07 -39.64 41.14
C LEU A 299 -2.54 -38.54 42.09
N GLY A 300 -3.35 -37.57 42.48
CA GLY A 300 -3.04 -36.58 43.50
C GLY A 300 -2.54 -35.20 42.98
N LEU A 301 -2.58 -34.93 41.67
CA LEU A 301 -2.25 -33.59 41.17
C LEU A 301 -3.37 -32.62 41.49
N THR A 302 -3.01 -31.43 41.99
CA THR A 302 -3.94 -30.32 42.18
C THR A 302 -4.40 -29.73 40.84
N GLN A 303 -5.55 -29.05 40.84
CA GLN A 303 -6.08 -28.38 39.65
C GLN A 303 -5.07 -27.40 39.02
N ASN A 304 -4.40 -26.60 39.84
CA ASN A 304 -3.41 -25.63 39.40
C ASN A 304 -2.15 -26.29 38.83
N GLN A 305 -1.73 -27.43 39.40
CA GLN A 305 -0.58 -28.19 38.89
C GLN A 305 -0.88 -28.80 37.52
N ALA A 306 -2.06 -29.41 37.33
CA ALA A 306 -2.46 -29.96 36.05
C ALA A 306 -2.57 -28.86 34.98
N THR A 307 -3.21 -27.74 35.31
CA THR A 307 -3.33 -26.57 34.40
C THR A 307 -1.94 -26.03 34.03
N ALA A 308 -1.05 -25.87 35.03
CA ALA A 308 0.31 -25.35 34.76
C ALA A 308 1.13 -26.32 33.88
N MET A 309 0.98 -27.64 34.04
CA MET A 309 1.65 -28.63 33.18
C MET A 309 1.25 -28.49 31.73
N TYR A 310 -0.04 -28.40 31.41
CA TYR A 310 -0.52 -28.21 30.05
C TYR A 310 -0.16 -26.84 29.50
N LEU A 311 -0.19 -25.79 30.33
CA LEU A 311 0.26 -24.44 29.91
C LEU A 311 1.74 -24.43 29.53
N ILE A 312 2.61 -25.05 30.31
CA ILE A 312 4.04 -25.18 30.02
C ILE A 312 4.24 -26.00 28.72
N GLU A 313 3.49 -27.07 28.53
CA GLU A 313 3.52 -27.84 27.28
C GLU A 313 3.18 -26.96 26.06
N PHE A 314 2.10 -26.22 26.11
CA PHE A 314 1.72 -25.30 25.04
C PHE A 314 2.75 -24.20 24.82
N LEU A 315 3.35 -23.63 25.89
CA LEU A 315 4.41 -22.64 25.77
C LEU A 315 5.68 -23.19 25.11
N MET A 316 6.07 -24.46 25.44
CA MET A 316 7.21 -25.12 24.78
C MET A 316 6.95 -25.33 23.29
N VAL A 317 5.78 -25.86 22.94
CA VAL A 317 5.37 -26.01 21.54
C VAL A 317 5.26 -24.66 20.85
N GLY A 318 4.73 -23.67 21.56
CA GLY A 318 4.61 -22.30 21.11
C GLY A 318 5.93 -21.64 20.78
N MET A 319 6.91 -21.79 21.67
CA MET A 319 8.26 -21.26 21.45
C MET A 319 8.92 -21.91 20.25
N VAL A 320 8.91 -23.24 20.18
CA VAL A 320 9.49 -23.99 19.05
C VAL A 320 8.79 -23.61 17.74
N GLY A 321 7.45 -23.60 17.72
CA GLY A 321 6.67 -23.27 16.54
C GLY A 321 6.87 -21.83 16.08
N SER A 322 6.96 -20.88 17.00
CA SER A 322 7.19 -19.47 16.69
C SER A 322 8.61 -19.22 16.17
N VAL A 323 9.63 -19.85 16.77
CA VAL A 323 11.02 -19.71 16.29
C VAL A 323 11.19 -20.37 14.91
N VAL A 324 10.67 -21.58 14.73
CA VAL A 324 10.70 -22.27 13.41
C VAL A 324 9.89 -21.47 12.38
N GLY A 325 8.71 -20.96 12.76
CA GLY A 325 7.89 -20.11 11.91
C GLY A 325 8.59 -18.82 11.49
N ALA A 326 9.27 -18.15 12.42
CA ALA A 326 10.07 -16.95 12.12
C ALA A 326 11.24 -17.28 11.17
N ALA A 327 11.92 -18.40 11.36
CA ALA A 327 12.98 -18.86 10.46
C ALA A 327 12.46 -19.20 9.06
N VAL A 328 11.32 -19.90 8.96
CA VAL A 328 10.64 -20.18 7.67
C VAL A 328 10.21 -18.87 6.99
N GLY A 329 9.64 -17.92 7.73
CA GLY A 329 9.26 -16.63 7.17
C GLY A 329 10.46 -15.78 6.74
N PHE A 330 11.58 -15.88 7.47
CA PHE A 330 12.85 -15.28 7.07
C PHE A 330 13.39 -15.92 5.78
N ALA A 331 13.34 -17.24 5.63
CA ALA A 331 13.69 -17.91 4.38
C ALA A 331 12.74 -17.54 3.23
N ALA A 332 11.44 -17.51 3.50
CA ALA A 332 10.41 -17.18 2.52
C ALA A 332 10.53 -15.75 1.98
N HIS A 333 10.95 -14.78 2.81
CA HIS A 333 11.15 -13.42 2.33
C HIS A 333 12.31 -13.31 1.33
N PHE A 334 13.33 -14.19 1.38
CA PHE A 334 14.37 -14.24 0.34
C PHE A 334 13.82 -14.76 -0.99
N VAL A 335 12.91 -15.75 -0.96
CA VAL A 335 12.23 -16.23 -2.17
C VAL A 335 11.41 -15.08 -2.80
N LEU A 336 10.73 -14.29 -1.96
CA LEU A 336 10.04 -13.09 -2.42
C LEU A 336 10.99 -12.09 -3.07
N LEU A 337 12.15 -11.85 -2.46
CA LEU A 337 13.17 -10.94 -3.00
C LEU A 337 13.77 -11.44 -4.32
N GLU A 338 13.97 -12.74 -4.46
CA GLU A 338 14.43 -13.36 -5.71
C GLU A 338 13.41 -13.15 -6.84
N TRP A 339 12.11 -13.33 -6.54
CA TRP A 339 11.04 -13.04 -7.49
C TRP A 339 10.95 -11.56 -7.87
N LEU A 340 11.20 -10.67 -6.90
CA LEU A 340 11.25 -9.23 -7.09
C LEU A 340 12.59 -8.75 -7.67
N GLY A 341 13.66 -9.55 -7.60
CA GLY A 341 15.02 -9.12 -7.93
C GLY A 341 15.22 -8.63 -9.37
N LYS A 342 14.34 -9.01 -10.29
CA LYS A 342 14.30 -8.45 -11.65
C LYS A 342 13.70 -7.03 -11.72
N LEU A 343 12.97 -6.60 -10.69
CA LEU A 343 12.28 -5.32 -10.59
C LEU A 343 13.00 -4.34 -9.64
N VAL A 344 13.82 -4.85 -8.73
CA VAL A 344 14.57 -4.05 -7.75
C VAL A 344 15.99 -3.85 -8.25
N SER A 345 16.24 -2.72 -8.87
CA SER A 345 17.57 -2.35 -9.39
C SER A 345 18.59 -1.96 -8.30
N ASN A 346 18.16 -1.79 -7.06
CA ASN A 346 19.01 -1.41 -5.94
C ASN A 346 19.03 -2.50 -4.87
N GLU A 347 20.22 -2.79 -4.32
CA GLU A 347 20.39 -3.67 -3.17
C GLU A 347 19.56 -3.18 -1.98
N LEU A 348 18.57 -3.97 -1.58
CA LEU A 348 17.77 -3.66 -0.40
C LEU A 348 18.64 -3.76 0.87
N PRO A 349 18.43 -2.91 1.88
CA PRO A 349 19.16 -2.96 3.14
C PRO A 349 19.05 -4.34 3.82
N PRO A 350 20.00 -4.73 4.69
CA PRO A 350 19.90 -5.96 5.44
C PRO A 350 18.63 -5.97 6.31
N ALA A 351 18.05 -7.16 6.50
CA ALA A 351 16.86 -7.32 7.31
C ALA A 351 17.16 -7.02 8.79
N SER A 352 16.28 -6.29 9.47
CA SER A 352 16.37 -6.09 10.91
C SER A 352 15.83 -7.31 11.68
N MET A 353 16.19 -7.46 12.96
CA MET A 353 15.67 -8.54 13.82
C MET A 353 14.29 -8.22 14.41
N LEU A 354 13.83 -6.99 14.29
CA LEU A 354 12.60 -6.53 14.90
C LEU A 354 11.35 -7.31 14.40
N PRO A 355 11.16 -7.57 13.10
CA PRO A 355 10.03 -8.35 12.61
C PRO A 355 10.01 -9.80 13.13
N ALA A 356 11.17 -10.42 13.32
CA ALA A 356 11.25 -11.76 13.92
C ALA A 356 10.73 -11.76 15.36
N LEU A 357 11.21 -10.81 16.18
CA LEU A 357 10.78 -10.69 17.57
C LEU A 357 9.29 -10.39 17.69
N GLN A 358 8.77 -9.51 16.84
CA GLN A 358 7.34 -9.19 16.79
C GLN A 358 6.51 -10.40 16.39
N ALA A 359 6.92 -11.16 15.38
CA ALA A 359 6.21 -12.35 14.92
C ALA A 359 6.22 -13.48 15.98
N ILE A 360 7.34 -13.71 16.65
CA ILE A 360 7.44 -14.67 17.75
C ILE A 360 6.53 -14.26 18.91
N ALA A 361 6.59 -13.00 19.32
CA ALA A 361 5.72 -12.48 20.38
C ALA A 361 4.23 -12.61 20.01
N THR A 362 3.87 -12.26 18.77
CA THR A 362 2.51 -12.43 18.24
C THR A 362 2.07 -13.88 18.26
N GLY A 363 2.92 -14.81 17.82
CA GLY A 363 2.63 -16.25 17.83
C GLY A 363 2.40 -16.80 19.24
N LEU A 364 3.22 -16.37 20.20
CA LEU A 364 3.06 -16.76 21.61
C LEU A 364 1.78 -16.16 22.23
N VAL A 365 1.48 -14.90 21.96
CA VAL A 365 0.24 -14.26 22.47
C VAL A 365 -0.99 -14.89 21.85
N LEU A 366 -0.98 -15.21 20.54
CA LEU A 366 -2.06 -15.97 19.89
C LEU A 366 -2.26 -17.34 20.54
N LEU A 367 -1.17 -18.06 20.73
CA LEU A 367 -1.24 -19.39 21.33
C LEU A 367 -1.79 -19.33 22.75
N VAL A 368 -1.23 -18.44 23.59
CA VAL A 368 -1.67 -18.27 24.99
C VAL A 368 -3.13 -17.79 25.03
N GLY A 369 -3.48 -16.78 24.25
CA GLY A 369 -4.84 -16.23 24.22
C GLY A 369 -5.91 -17.25 23.85
N PHE A 370 -5.65 -18.09 22.85
CA PHE A 370 -6.64 -19.08 22.39
C PHE A 370 -6.50 -20.45 23.07
N ALA A 371 -5.33 -20.81 23.60
CA ALA A 371 -5.15 -22.07 24.33
C ALA A 371 -5.57 -21.98 25.79
N ILE A 372 -5.47 -20.81 26.43
CA ILE A 372 -5.91 -20.63 27.84
C ILE A 372 -7.37 -21.04 27.99
N ALA A 373 -8.25 -20.68 27.07
CA ALA A 373 -9.66 -21.00 27.15
C ALA A 373 -9.95 -22.50 27.27
N PRO A 374 -9.47 -23.37 26.36
CA PRO A 374 -9.59 -24.81 26.50
C PRO A 374 -8.86 -25.38 27.74
N ILE A 375 -7.67 -24.88 28.07
CA ILE A 375 -6.89 -25.38 29.21
C ILE A 375 -7.60 -25.10 30.55
N LEU A 376 -8.22 -23.93 30.71
CA LEU A 376 -8.99 -23.63 31.90
C LEU A 376 -10.25 -24.50 32.04
N GLN A 377 -10.80 -25.05 30.95
CA GLN A 377 -11.87 -26.04 31.00
C GLN A 377 -11.38 -27.38 31.59
N LEU A 378 -10.11 -27.77 31.35
CA LEU A 378 -9.51 -28.94 32.01
C LEU A 378 -9.42 -28.78 33.53
N ARG A 379 -9.32 -27.54 34.06
CA ARG A 379 -9.32 -27.25 35.47
C ARG A 379 -10.57 -27.74 36.17
N ASN A 380 -11.72 -27.68 35.53
CA ASN A 380 -13.04 -27.98 36.10
C ASN A 380 -13.51 -29.42 35.88
N VAL A 381 -12.64 -30.33 35.39
CA VAL A 381 -12.96 -31.73 35.16
C VAL A 381 -13.13 -32.43 36.51
N PRO A 382 -14.32 -33.00 36.83
CA PRO A 382 -14.55 -33.67 38.09
C PRO A 382 -13.87 -35.06 38.13
N HIS A 383 -13.38 -35.50 39.31
CA HIS A 383 -12.72 -36.76 39.49
C HIS A 383 -13.65 -37.96 39.21
N ASN A 384 -14.98 -37.76 39.42
CA ASN A 384 -16.01 -38.81 39.25
C ASN A 384 -16.25 -39.21 37.79
N ARG A 385 -15.67 -38.49 36.84
CA ARG A 385 -15.78 -38.76 35.39
C ARG A 385 -15.20 -40.13 35.02
N MET A 386 -14.23 -40.63 35.78
CA MET A 386 -13.69 -41.96 35.57
C MET A 386 -14.72 -43.08 35.85
N VAL A 387 -15.69 -42.80 36.73
CA VAL A 387 -16.74 -43.75 37.09
C VAL A 387 -18.03 -43.51 36.31
N ARG A 388 -18.34 -42.26 35.96
CA ARG A 388 -19.51 -41.87 35.15
C ARG A 388 -19.09 -41.02 33.95
N ARG A 389 -18.88 -41.67 32.81
CA ARG A 389 -18.49 -41.03 31.53
C ARG A 389 -19.55 -40.08 30.92
N GLU A 390 -20.77 -40.05 31.46
CA GLU A 390 -21.90 -39.35 30.90
C GLU A 390 -22.08 -37.90 31.42
N GLN A 391 -21.23 -37.42 32.33
CA GLN A 391 -21.34 -36.04 32.82
C GLN A 391 -20.68 -35.04 31.84
N ASP A 392 -21.51 -34.18 31.27
CA ASP A 392 -21.04 -33.05 30.44
C ASP A 392 -20.12 -32.10 31.25
N ALA A 393 -19.15 -31.53 30.58
CA ALA A 393 -18.24 -30.57 31.17
C ALA A 393 -19.00 -29.32 31.65
N PRO A 394 -18.67 -28.74 32.84
CA PRO A 394 -19.41 -27.60 33.41
C PRO A 394 -19.38 -26.38 32.50
N GLN A 395 -20.57 -25.88 32.19
CA GLN A 395 -20.75 -24.77 31.21
C GLN A 395 -20.40 -23.37 31.74
N ALA A 396 -20.35 -23.15 33.05
CA ALA A 396 -20.27 -21.82 33.68
C ALA A 396 -18.89 -21.10 33.49
N ALA A 397 -17.79 -21.82 33.31
CA ALA A 397 -16.46 -21.27 33.12
C ALA A 397 -16.21 -20.80 31.67
N THR A 398 -17.12 -21.11 30.76
CA THR A 398 -16.96 -20.97 29.32
C THR A 398 -16.98 -19.50 28.88
N VAL A 399 -17.80 -18.65 29.48
CA VAL A 399 -18.00 -17.24 29.06
C VAL A 399 -16.75 -16.40 29.37
N VAL A 400 -16.23 -16.47 30.59
CA VAL A 400 -15.02 -15.72 31.01
C VAL A 400 -13.81 -16.08 30.14
N THR A 401 -13.70 -17.35 29.76
CA THR A 401 -12.61 -17.89 28.97
C THR A 401 -12.65 -17.42 27.51
N TYR A 402 -13.83 -17.40 26.90
CA TYR A 402 -14.01 -16.87 25.56
C TYR A 402 -13.81 -15.35 25.53
N LEU A 403 -14.23 -14.64 26.58
CA LEU A 403 -14.01 -13.21 26.73
C LEU A 403 -12.52 -12.87 26.82
N LEU A 404 -11.74 -13.64 27.58
CA LEU A 404 -10.29 -13.46 27.69
C LEU A 404 -9.58 -13.70 26.33
N GLY A 405 -9.96 -14.75 25.62
CA GLY A 405 -9.46 -15.03 24.27
C GLY A 405 -9.79 -13.89 23.30
N THR A 406 -11.02 -13.37 23.35
CA THR A 406 -11.46 -12.25 22.53
C THR A 406 -10.71 -10.96 22.88
N VAL A 407 -10.52 -10.65 24.15
CA VAL A 407 -9.76 -9.46 24.60
C VAL A 407 -8.29 -9.57 24.16
N SER A 408 -7.67 -10.74 24.33
CA SER A 408 -6.29 -10.98 23.86
C SER A 408 -6.18 -10.81 22.35
N PHE A 409 -7.16 -11.29 21.60
CA PHE A 409 -7.23 -11.16 20.16
C PHE A 409 -7.39 -9.71 19.71
N VAL A 410 -8.33 -8.97 20.31
CA VAL A 410 -8.52 -7.54 20.03
C VAL A 410 -7.26 -6.74 20.36
N GLY A 411 -6.63 -7.01 21.51
CA GLY A 411 -5.39 -6.38 21.91
C GLY A 411 -4.25 -6.61 20.89
N LEU A 412 -4.18 -7.84 20.36
CA LEU A 412 -3.21 -8.22 19.33
C LEU A 412 -3.47 -7.52 17.99
N LEU A 413 -4.72 -7.43 17.57
CA LEU A 413 -5.12 -6.70 16.37
C LEU A 413 -4.79 -5.22 16.48
N LEU A 414 -5.02 -4.61 17.65
CA LEU A 414 -4.66 -3.21 17.92
C LEU A 414 -3.14 -2.98 17.84
N TRP A 415 -2.38 -3.89 18.42
CA TRP A 415 -0.92 -3.82 18.39
C TRP A 415 -0.36 -3.98 16.97
N GLN A 416 -0.85 -4.98 16.22
CA GLN A 416 -0.41 -5.26 14.85
C GLN A 416 -0.82 -4.18 13.85
N ALA A 417 -2.00 -3.57 14.04
CA ALA A 417 -2.51 -2.53 13.14
C ALA A 417 -1.71 -1.22 13.23
N GLY A 418 -0.95 -0.99 14.31
CA GLY A 418 -0.20 0.25 14.52
C GLY A 418 -1.05 1.53 14.60
N ASN A 419 -2.38 1.41 14.38
CA ASN A 419 -3.34 2.49 14.40
C ASN A 419 -4.61 2.03 15.12
N LEU A 420 -4.99 2.77 16.19
CA LEU A 420 -6.13 2.42 17.04
C LEU A 420 -7.45 2.34 16.24
N LYS A 421 -7.68 3.27 15.32
CA LYS A 421 -8.88 3.32 14.50
C LYS A 421 -8.98 2.11 13.57
N LEU A 422 -7.88 1.77 12.89
CA LEU A 422 -7.81 0.63 11.98
C LEU A 422 -7.97 -0.69 12.75
N GLY A 423 -7.28 -0.85 13.87
CA GLY A 423 -7.34 -2.05 14.70
C GLY A 423 -8.73 -2.30 15.29
N LEU A 424 -9.39 -1.25 15.81
CA LEU A 424 -10.77 -1.35 16.34
C LEU A 424 -11.78 -1.66 15.23
N LEU A 425 -11.66 -1.03 14.07
CA LEU A 425 -12.55 -1.29 12.93
C LEU A 425 -12.41 -2.73 12.44
N THR A 426 -11.17 -3.23 12.34
CA THR A 426 -10.88 -4.62 11.93
C THR A 426 -11.41 -5.62 12.96
N ALA A 427 -11.19 -5.37 14.26
CA ALA A 427 -11.69 -6.22 15.34
C ALA A 427 -13.24 -6.25 15.37
N ALA A 428 -13.89 -5.09 15.27
CA ALA A 428 -15.33 -5.00 15.23
C ALA A 428 -15.92 -5.67 13.98
N GLY A 429 -15.29 -5.50 12.83
CA GLY A 429 -15.67 -6.16 11.57
C GLY A 429 -15.58 -7.68 11.68
N PHE A 430 -14.51 -8.20 12.29
CA PHE A 430 -14.32 -9.64 12.46
C PHE A 430 -15.31 -10.24 13.45
N LEU A 431 -15.48 -9.63 14.62
CA LEU A 431 -16.42 -10.10 15.64
C LEU A 431 -17.87 -9.97 15.15
N GLY A 432 -18.20 -8.88 14.47
CA GLY A 432 -19.47 -8.68 13.81
C GLY A 432 -19.72 -9.71 12.71
N GLY A 433 -18.74 -9.98 11.87
CA GLY A 433 -18.79 -11.01 10.84
C GLY A 433 -18.99 -12.40 11.42
N LEU A 434 -18.26 -12.73 12.50
CA LEU A 434 -18.43 -13.99 13.24
C LEU A 434 -19.86 -14.15 13.76
N ALA A 435 -20.42 -13.09 14.38
CA ALA A 435 -21.78 -13.09 14.89
C ALA A 435 -22.81 -13.23 13.75
N VAL A 436 -22.63 -12.51 12.66
CA VAL A 436 -23.51 -12.59 11.47
C VAL A 436 -23.45 -14.00 10.86
N PHE A 437 -22.25 -14.59 10.72
CA PHE A 437 -22.10 -15.94 10.18
C PHE A 437 -22.72 -16.99 11.11
N ALA A 438 -22.59 -16.81 12.43
CA ALA A 438 -23.23 -17.69 13.39
C ALA A 438 -24.76 -17.61 13.30
N LEU A 439 -25.32 -16.41 13.23
CA LEU A 439 -26.76 -16.18 13.09
C LEU A 439 -27.29 -16.71 11.75
N ALA A 440 -26.63 -16.39 10.65
CA ALA A 440 -27.03 -16.82 9.32
C ALA A 440 -26.86 -18.34 9.13
N GLY A 441 -25.79 -18.91 9.66
CA GLY A 441 -25.57 -20.35 9.69
C GLY A 441 -26.65 -21.07 10.51
N TRP A 442 -26.99 -20.54 11.67
CA TRP A 442 -28.13 -21.06 12.49
C TRP A 442 -29.46 -20.95 11.75
N ALA A 443 -29.75 -19.80 11.13
CA ALA A 443 -30.97 -19.60 10.33
C ALA A 443 -31.02 -20.56 9.15
N SER A 444 -29.89 -20.78 8.44
CA SER A 444 -29.76 -21.73 7.34
C SER A 444 -30.05 -23.16 7.80
N LEU A 445 -29.47 -23.59 8.93
CA LEU A 445 -29.74 -24.90 9.52
C LEU A 445 -31.21 -25.07 9.93
N LYS A 446 -31.85 -23.99 10.43
CA LYS A 446 -33.26 -23.98 10.76
C LYS A 446 -34.15 -24.06 9.52
N SER A 447 -33.82 -23.33 8.45
CA SER A 447 -34.56 -23.33 7.18
C SER A 447 -34.48 -24.67 6.44
N LEU A 448 -33.36 -25.38 6.55
CA LEU A 448 -33.21 -26.73 6.02
C LEU A 448 -34.23 -27.74 6.55
N ARG A 449 -34.93 -27.44 7.66
CA ARG A 449 -36.04 -28.28 8.17
C ARG A 449 -37.20 -28.34 7.18
N HIS A 450 -37.46 -27.25 6.45
CA HIS A 450 -38.58 -27.18 5.48
C HIS A 450 -38.29 -28.00 4.22
N LEU A 451 -37.00 -28.27 3.92
CA LEU A 451 -36.61 -29.07 2.75
C LEU A 451 -36.72 -30.57 2.96
N ARG A 452 -36.99 -31.04 4.18
CA ARG A 452 -37.14 -32.49 4.48
C ARG A 452 -38.24 -33.18 3.66
N GLY A 453 -39.33 -32.46 3.33
CA GLY A 453 -40.44 -33.00 2.58
C GLY A 453 -40.31 -32.98 1.06
N VAL A 454 -39.34 -32.21 0.55
CA VAL A 454 -39.18 -31.94 -0.89
C VAL A 454 -38.43 -33.07 -1.60
N PHE A 455 -37.51 -33.74 -0.90
CA PHE A 455 -36.63 -34.76 -1.51
C PHE A 455 -36.95 -36.16 -0.98
N ASN A 456 -37.38 -37.05 -1.88
CA ASN A 456 -37.76 -38.44 -1.52
C ASN A 456 -36.60 -39.43 -1.38
N HIS A 457 -35.38 -39.01 -1.69
CA HIS A 457 -34.19 -39.88 -1.59
C HIS A 457 -33.72 -40.08 -0.14
N ALA A 458 -33.54 -41.33 0.25
CA ALA A 458 -33.10 -41.69 1.61
C ALA A 458 -31.82 -40.96 2.04
N GLY A 459 -30.81 -40.80 1.14
CA GLY A 459 -29.56 -40.09 1.43
C GLY A 459 -29.76 -38.64 1.84
N TRP A 460 -30.68 -37.90 1.21
CA TRP A 460 -31.04 -36.52 1.60
C TRP A 460 -31.67 -36.43 2.98
N ARG A 461 -32.59 -37.33 3.25
CA ARG A 461 -33.28 -37.34 4.56
C ARG A 461 -32.31 -37.68 5.67
N PHE A 462 -31.36 -38.59 5.44
CA PHE A 462 -30.30 -38.91 6.42
C PHE A 462 -29.37 -37.72 6.62
N ALA A 463 -28.87 -37.08 5.57
CA ALA A 463 -27.99 -35.93 5.64
C ALA A 463 -28.62 -34.76 6.40
N LEU A 464 -29.86 -34.36 6.04
CA LEU A 464 -30.60 -33.31 6.72
C LEU A 464 -30.86 -33.63 8.20
N THR A 465 -31.11 -34.89 8.54
CA THR A 465 -31.35 -35.32 9.92
C THR A 465 -30.04 -35.30 10.74
N ALA A 466 -28.91 -35.69 10.15
CA ALA A 466 -27.57 -35.63 10.76
C ALA A 466 -27.17 -34.18 11.09
N LEU A 467 -27.35 -33.23 10.14
CA LEU A 467 -27.08 -31.81 10.35
C LEU A 467 -27.89 -31.19 11.50
N GLN A 468 -29.09 -31.67 11.71
CA GLN A 468 -30.00 -31.14 12.76
C GLN A 468 -29.85 -31.81 14.12
N ARG A 469 -29.26 -33.00 14.18
CA ARG A 469 -28.97 -33.67 15.46
C ARG A 469 -27.86 -32.98 16.25
N ARG A 470 -26.93 -32.31 15.55
CA ARG A 470 -25.77 -31.66 16.13
C ARG A 470 -25.61 -30.20 15.67
N PRO A 471 -26.58 -29.32 15.97
CA PRO A 471 -26.61 -27.99 15.43
C PRO A 471 -25.39 -27.15 15.82
N ALA A 472 -24.89 -27.30 17.05
CA ALA A 472 -23.73 -26.55 17.55
C ALA A 472 -22.42 -26.95 16.84
N ALA A 473 -22.15 -28.24 16.64
CA ALA A 473 -20.95 -28.72 15.96
C ALA A 473 -20.99 -28.35 14.47
N THR A 474 -22.13 -28.50 13.81
CA THR A 474 -22.35 -28.11 12.41
C THR A 474 -22.19 -26.60 12.22
N LEU A 475 -22.72 -25.79 13.15
CA LEU A 475 -22.59 -24.34 13.13
C LEU A 475 -21.14 -23.90 13.24
N VAL A 476 -20.37 -24.46 14.17
CA VAL A 476 -18.93 -24.19 14.30
C VAL A 476 -18.20 -24.55 13.02
N GLN A 477 -18.54 -25.68 12.39
CA GLN A 477 -17.94 -26.09 11.12
C GLN A 477 -18.26 -25.13 9.97
N ILE A 478 -19.54 -24.72 9.83
CA ILE A 478 -19.99 -23.73 8.82
C ILE A 478 -19.26 -22.39 9.02
N VAL A 479 -19.22 -21.89 10.25
CA VAL A 479 -18.59 -20.61 10.58
C VAL A 479 -17.08 -20.64 10.31
N ALA A 480 -16.40 -21.69 10.76
CA ALA A 480 -14.95 -21.85 10.52
C ALA A 480 -14.63 -21.92 9.02
N LEU A 481 -15.41 -22.73 8.27
CA LEU A 481 -15.27 -22.85 6.82
C LEU A 481 -15.58 -21.53 6.12
N ALA A 482 -16.65 -20.83 6.52
CA ALA A 482 -17.03 -19.55 5.97
C ALA A 482 -15.97 -18.47 6.21
N LEU A 483 -15.37 -18.40 7.40
CA LEU A 483 -14.29 -17.47 7.72
C LEU A 483 -13.05 -17.74 6.88
N GLY A 484 -12.64 -19.01 6.76
CA GLY A 484 -11.50 -19.40 5.93
C GLY A 484 -11.69 -19.05 4.46
N LEU A 485 -12.86 -19.39 3.91
CA LEU A 485 -13.22 -19.06 2.53
C LEU A 485 -13.43 -17.55 2.31
N MET A 486 -14.02 -16.84 3.26
CA MET A 486 -14.21 -15.40 3.20
C MET A 486 -12.87 -14.68 3.05
N ALA A 487 -11.88 -15.05 3.84
CA ALA A 487 -10.56 -14.44 3.74
C ALA A 487 -9.89 -14.70 2.39
N LEU A 488 -10.04 -15.92 1.84
CA LEU A 488 -9.53 -16.27 0.51
C LEU A 488 -10.25 -15.51 -0.60
N LEU A 489 -11.58 -15.45 -0.55
CA LEU A 489 -12.39 -14.72 -1.53
C LEU A 489 -12.16 -13.21 -1.43
N LEU A 490 -12.13 -12.65 -0.21
CA LEU A 490 -11.85 -11.24 0.00
C LEU A 490 -10.52 -10.85 -0.59
N LEU A 491 -9.48 -11.63 -0.32
CA LEU A 491 -8.14 -11.36 -0.84
C LEU A 491 -8.10 -11.47 -2.37
N THR A 492 -8.83 -12.45 -2.95
CA THR A 492 -8.92 -12.62 -4.40
C THR A 492 -9.64 -11.44 -5.07
N VAL A 493 -10.76 -10.98 -4.49
CA VAL A 493 -11.55 -9.86 -5.01
C VAL A 493 -10.76 -8.55 -4.86
N VAL A 494 -10.28 -8.26 -3.65
CA VAL A 494 -9.55 -7.01 -3.38
C VAL A 494 -8.25 -6.93 -4.20
N ARG A 495 -7.56 -8.07 -4.39
CA ARG A 495 -6.38 -8.13 -5.27
C ARG A 495 -6.75 -7.79 -6.71
N GLY A 496 -7.79 -8.41 -7.25
CA GLY A 496 -8.24 -8.17 -8.63
C GLY A 496 -8.58 -6.71 -8.86
N ASP A 497 -9.46 -6.18 -8.02
CA ASP A 497 -9.94 -4.80 -8.11
C ASP A 497 -8.82 -3.78 -7.87
N LEU A 498 -7.91 -4.04 -6.92
CA LEU A 498 -6.78 -3.16 -6.61
C LEU A 498 -5.76 -3.11 -7.75
N VAL A 499 -5.39 -4.27 -8.29
CA VAL A 499 -4.46 -4.37 -9.43
C VAL A 499 -5.06 -3.71 -10.67
N GLU A 500 -6.35 -3.91 -10.92
CA GLU A 500 -7.05 -3.29 -12.03
C GLU A 500 -7.18 -1.76 -11.84
N ALA A 501 -7.53 -1.31 -10.64
CA ALA A 501 -7.56 0.12 -10.30
C ALA A 501 -6.18 0.78 -10.44
N TRP A 502 -5.11 0.11 -10.05
CA TRP A 502 -3.75 0.63 -10.22
C TRP A 502 -3.30 0.66 -11.67
N ARG A 503 -3.61 -0.38 -12.46
CA ARG A 503 -3.34 -0.38 -13.91
C ARG A 503 -4.15 0.68 -14.65
N ALA A 504 -5.39 0.88 -14.25
CA ALA A 504 -6.24 1.93 -14.80
C ALA A 504 -5.75 3.34 -14.42
N ALA A 505 -5.17 3.51 -13.23
CA ALA A 505 -4.60 4.78 -12.78
C ALA A 505 -3.33 5.19 -13.56
N THR A 506 -2.60 4.23 -14.14
CA THR A 506 -1.40 4.48 -14.95
C THR A 506 -1.40 3.60 -16.21
N PRO A 507 -2.21 3.94 -17.23
CA PRO A 507 -2.25 3.19 -18.48
C PRO A 507 -0.87 3.13 -19.15
N ALA A 508 -0.59 2.05 -19.85
CA ALA A 508 0.68 1.87 -20.56
C ALA A 508 0.90 2.92 -21.68
N ASP A 509 -0.18 3.47 -22.21
CA ASP A 509 -0.23 4.54 -23.20
C ASP A 509 -0.42 5.94 -22.60
N ALA A 510 -0.26 6.09 -21.27
CA ALA A 510 -0.35 7.38 -20.62
C ALA A 510 0.65 8.38 -21.23
N PRO A 511 0.26 9.64 -21.42
CA PRO A 511 1.16 10.66 -21.92
C PRO A 511 2.41 10.75 -21.07
N ASN A 512 3.57 10.65 -21.72
CA ASN A 512 4.89 10.74 -21.08
C ASN A 512 5.66 11.98 -21.48
N GLN A 513 5.18 12.73 -22.48
CA GLN A 513 5.75 13.98 -22.94
C GLN A 513 4.72 15.10 -22.81
N PHE A 514 5.11 16.21 -22.18
CA PHE A 514 4.33 17.43 -22.12
C PHE A 514 5.07 18.53 -22.87
N VAL A 515 4.39 19.19 -23.79
CA VAL A 515 4.89 20.37 -24.50
C VAL A 515 4.13 21.59 -24.07
N ILE A 516 4.82 22.56 -23.48
CA ILE A 516 4.25 23.80 -22.97
C ILE A 516 4.86 25.01 -23.65
N ASN A 517 4.23 26.17 -23.46
CA ASN A 517 4.66 27.45 -24.03
C ASN A 517 4.57 27.51 -25.56
N ILE A 518 3.60 26.78 -26.15
CA ILE A 518 3.27 26.89 -27.56
C ILE A 518 2.57 28.22 -27.76
N GLN A 519 3.13 29.09 -28.63
CA GLN A 519 2.53 30.38 -28.91
C GLN A 519 1.34 30.24 -29.85
N PRO A 520 0.40 31.23 -29.87
CA PRO A 520 -0.80 31.16 -30.69
C PRO A 520 -0.52 30.98 -32.20
N ASP A 521 0.53 31.63 -32.73
CA ASP A 521 0.98 31.50 -34.11
C ASP A 521 1.61 30.15 -34.45
N GLN A 522 2.17 29.45 -33.46
CA GLN A 522 2.79 28.12 -33.62
C GLN A 522 1.79 26.97 -33.53
N ARG A 523 0.57 27.23 -33.03
CA ARG A 523 -0.44 26.22 -32.69
C ARG A 523 -0.73 25.25 -33.85
N SER A 524 -1.03 25.77 -35.03
CA SER A 524 -1.37 24.97 -36.23
C SER A 524 -0.17 24.12 -36.65
N ALA A 525 1.02 24.72 -36.75
CA ALA A 525 2.23 24.05 -37.18
C ALA A 525 2.63 22.90 -36.24
N VAL A 526 2.58 23.13 -34.94
CA VAL A 526 2.85 22.09 -33.93
C VAL A 526 1.81 20.96 -34.02
N GLN A 527 0.53 21.30 -34.19
CA GLN A 527 -0.52 20.30 -34.32
C GLN A 527 -0.36 19.42 -35.57
N ASP A 528 0.02 20.03 -36.70
CA ASP A 528 0.26 19.32 -37.95
C ASP A 528 1.51 18.41 -37.86
N ARG A 529 2.54 18.84 -37.16
CA ARG A 529 3.72 18.01 -36.86
C ARG A 529 3.35 16.77 -36.00
N LEU A 530 2.51 16.94 -34.97
CA LEU A 530 2.01 15.84 -34.15
C LEU A 530 1.16 14.86 -34.97
N LYS A 531 0.27 15.38 -35.84
CA LYS A 531 -0.54 14.56 -36.75
C LYS A 531 0.31 13.77 -37.76
N ALA A 532 1.32 14.42 -38.35
CA ALA A 532 2.22 13.79 -39.32
C ALA A 532 3.01 12.63 -38.71
N ARG A 533 3.26 12.67 -37.38
CA ARG A 533 3.90 11.57 -36.63
C ARG A 533 2.93 10.47 -36.22
N GLY A 534 1.65 10.59 -36.48
CA GLY A 534 0.62 9.64 -36.03
C GLY A 534 0.10 9.92 -34.60
N ILE A 535 0.48 11.04 -33.98
CA ILE A 535 0.02 11.48 -32.66
C ILE A 535 -1.22 12.39 -32.81
N GLY A 536 -2.12 12.04 -33.70
CA GLY A 536 -3.27 12.86 -34.06
C GLY A 536 -4.32 13.05 -32.96
N ALA A 537 -4.29 12.22 -31.92
CA ALA A 537 -5.18 12.33 -30.76
C ALA A 537 -4.71 13.38 -29.71
N ALA A 538 -3.51 13.95 -29.87
CA ALA A 538 -3.01 14.98 -28.95
C ALA A 538 -3.80 16.28 -29.17
N GLN A 539 -4.55 16.69 -28.15
CA GLN A 539 -5.27 17.97 -28.14
C GLN A 539 -4.40 19.06 -27.53
N LEU A 540 -4.45 20.24 -28.11
CA LEU A 540 -3.81 21.43 -27.57
C LEU A 540 -4.83 22.21 -26.75
N TYR A 541 -4.45 22.48 -25.49
CA TYR A 541 -5.28 23.18 -24.53
C TYR A 541 -4.71 24.58 -24.26
N PRO A 542 -5.53 25.64 -24.21
CA PRO A 542 -5.07 26.96 -23.82
C PRO A 542 -4.65 26.93 -22.35
N MET A 543 -3.55 27.57 -22.03
CA MET A 543 -3.00 27.73 -20.70
C MET A 543 -2.77 29.22 -20.41
N ILE A 544 -3.46 29.70 -19.39
CA ILE A 544 -3.46 31.13 -19.00
C ILE A 544 -2.94 31.17 -17.55
N ARG A 545 -1.96 32.02 -17.31
CA ARG A 545 -1.46 32.25 -15.95
C ARG A 545 -2.26 33.33 -15.26
N GLY A 546 -2.80 32.99 -14.09
CA GLY A 546 -3.58 33.95 -13.30
C GLY A 546 -3.37 33.77 -11.80
N ARG A 547 -3.30 34.85 -11.06
CA ARG A 547 -3.23 34.84 -9.59
C ARG A 547 -4.62 35.06 -9.02
N LEU A 548 -5.05 34.21 -8.09
CA LEU A 548 -6.30 34.41 -7.39
C LEU A 548 -6.15 35.56 -6.37
N VAL A 549 -6.87 36.65 -6.57
CA VAL A 549 -6.74 37.87 -5.76
C VAL A 549 -7.94 38.13 -4.85
N GLN A 550 -9.17 37.67 -5.22
CA GLN A 550 -10.35 37.85 -4.39
C GLN A 550 -11.27 36.61 -4.43
N ILE A 551 -11.94 36.37 -3.33
CA ILE A 551 -13.05 35.42 -3.19
C ILE A 551 -14.22 36.15 -2.54
N ASN A 552 -15.40 36.21 -3.21
CA ASN A 552 -16.60 36.89 -2.73
C ASN A 552 -16.34 38.32 -2.22
N ASP A 553 -15.65 39.11 -3.05
CA ASP A 553 -15.33 40.54 -2.77
C ASP A 553 -14.34 40.74 -1.60
N ARG A 554 -13.77 39.66 -1.04
CA ARG A 554 -12.69 39.72 -0.03
C ARG A 554 -11.35 39.53 -0.71
N GLN A 555 -10.45 40.48 -0.51
CA GLN A 555 -9.06 40.31 -0.93
C GLN A 555 -8.43 39.17 -0.13
N ILE A 556 -7.72 38.30 -0.84
CA ILE A 556 -7.04 37.16 -0.24
C ILE A 556 -5.53 37.27 -0.40
N THR A 557 -4.85 36.91 0.67
CA THR A 557 -3.39 36.76 0.72
C THR A 557 -3.06 35.44 1.42
N GLY A 558 -1.80 35.01 1.39
CA GLY A 558 -1.38 33.82 2.16
C GLY A 558 -1.75 33.94 3.65
N ALA A 559 -1.75 35.15 4.23
CA ALA A 559 -2.11 35.35 5.62
C ALA A 559 -3.61 35.10 5.94
N THR A 560 -4.47 35.07 4.93
CA THR A 560 -5.91 34.81 5.11
C THR A 560 -6.23 33.38 5.49
N PHE A 561 -5.30 32.42 5.24
CA PHE A 561 -5.49 31.00 5.46
C PHE A 561 -4.60 30.49 6.61
N VAL A 562 -5.13 29.56 7.40
CA VAL A 562 -4.38 28.90 8.47
C VAL A 562 -3.62 27.69 7.90
N ASP A 563 -4.20 26.99 6.92
CA ASP A 563 -3.60 25.82 6.28
C ASP A 563 -2.44 26.22 5.35
N ASP A 564 -1.26 25.67 5.58
CA ASP A 564 -0.05 25.92 4.79
C ASP A 564 -0.19 25.53 3.31
N ARG A 565 -1.04 24.55 3.00
CA ARG A 565 -1.33 24.18 1.61
C ARG A 565 -2.15 25.26 0.92
N ALA A 566 -3.14 25.81 1.62
CA ALA A 566 -3.95 26.90 1.11
C ALA A 566 -3.11 28.18 0.90
N LYS A 567 -2.23 28.54 1.86
CA LYS A 567 -1.27 29.66 1.71
C LYS A 567 -0.45 29.54 0.44
N ARG A 568 0.20 28.38 0.24
CA ARG A 568 1.03 28.11 -0.95
C ARG A 568 0.25 28.17 -2.25
N LEU A 569 -1.01 27.75 -2.25
CA LEU A 569 -1.86 27.78 -3.45
C LEU A 569 -2.21 29.19 -3.86
N VAL A 570 -2.53 30.05 -2.90
CA VAL A 570 -2.92 31.44 -3.16
C VAL A 570 -1.74 32.35 -3.53
N GLU A 571 -0.55 32.09 -2.98
CA GLU A 571 0.67 32.86 -3.26
C GLU A 571 1.27 32.61 -4.64
N ARG A 572 0.91 31.50 -5.29
CA ARG A 572 1.38 31.14 -6.64
C ARG A 572 0.40 31.57 -7.73
N GLU A 573 0.88 31.67 -8.95
CA GLU A 573 0.03 31.71 -10.14
C GLU A 573 -0.60 30.33 -10.40
N PHE A 574 -1.87 30.35 -10.77
CA PHE A 574 -2.57 29.16 -11.27
C PHE A 574 -2.40 29.06 -12.79
N ASN A 575 -2.26 27.85 -13.27
CA ASN A 575 -2.50 27.55 -14.66
C ASN A 575 -4.00 27.35 -14.85
N LEU A 576 -4.64 28.32 -15.45
CA LEU A 576 -6.06 28.31 -15.80
C LEU A 576 -6.21 27.84 -17.25
N SER A 577 -7.41 27.40 -17.61
CA SER A 577 -7.73 27.05 -18.98
C SER A 577 -9.13 27.53 -19.34
N THR A 578 -9.42 27.50 -20.63
CA THR A 578 -10.74 27.74 -21.16
C THR A 578 -11.16 26.60 -22.09
N MET A 579 -12.36 26.09 -21.90
CA MET A 579 -12.90 24.98 -22.67
C MET A 579 -14.42 25.13 -22.79
N THR A 580 -14.97 24.75 -23.94
CA THR A 580 -16.43 24.71 -24.16
C THR A 580 -17.04 23.42 -23.63
N ALA A 581 -16.36 22.29 -23.83
CA ALA A 581 -16.81 20.97 -23.41
C ALA A 581 -16.05 20.48 -22.16
N LEU A 582 -16.70 19.65 -21.35
CA LEU A 582 -16.09 18.99 -20.22
C LEU A 582 -14.99 18.03 -20.71
N PRO A 583 -13.75 18.09 -20.16
CA PRO A 583 -12.71 17.14 -20.50
C PRO A 583 -13.14 15.69 -20.19
N PRO A 584 -12.84 14.72 -21.07
CA PRO A 584 -13.39 13.35 -20.97
C PRO A 584 -13.11 12.63 -19.65
N GLN A 585 -12.01 12.99 -18.94
CA GLN A 585 -11.63 12.34 -17.68
C GLN A 585 -12.06 13.14 -16.43
N ASN A 586 -12.82 14.20 -16.62
CA ASN A 586 -13.33 15.02 -15.55
C ASN A 586 -14.77 14.65 -15.26
N VAL A 587 -15.11 14.46 -13.99
CA VAL A 587 -16.47 14.17 -13.54
C VAL A 587 -16.97 15.33 -12.70
N VAL A 588 -18.13 15.89 -13.07
CA VAL A 588 -18.78 16.94 -12.26
C VAL A 588 -19.33 16.27 -11.01
N SER A 589 -18.77 16.62 -9.85
CA SER A 589 -19.19 16.10 -8.54
C SER A 589 -20.32 16.91 -7.91
N ALA A 590 -20.43 18.22 -8.26
CA ALA A 590 -21.51 19.08 -7.80
C ALA A 590 -21.75 20.23 -8.79
N GLY A 591 -22.99 20.68 -8.90
CA GLY A 591 -23.37 21.75 -9.80
C GLY A 591 -23.61 21.32 -11.25
N ARG A 592 -23.45 22.26 -12.19
CA ARG A 592 -23.58 22.03 -13.64
C ARG A 592 -22.35 22.57 -14.38
N TRP A 593 -22.00 21.94 -15.50
CA TRP A 593 -21.03 22.51 -16.43
C TRP A 593 -21.56 23.86 -16.93
N PHE A 594 -20.69 24.82 -17.12
CA PHE A 594 -21.08 26.16 -17.49
C PHE A 594 -21.60 26.28 -18.92
N ASP A 595 -22.44 27.31 -19.15
CA ASP A 595 -22.89 27.74 -20.48
C ASP A 595 -22.04 28.92 -20.97
N ASP A 596 -22.05 29.14 -22.28
CA ASP A 596 -21.33 30.28 -22.89
C ASP A 596 -21.96 31.66 -22.62
N SER A 597 -22.99 31.75 -21.81
CA SER A 597 -23.78 32.98 -21.62
C SER A 597 -23.21 33.95 -20.57
N ALA A 598 -22.48 33.47 -19.56
CA ALA A 598 -22.00 34.27 -18.44
C ALA A 598 -20.56 33.88 -18.02
N PRO A 599 -19.82 34.73 -17.33
CA PRO A 599 -18.50 34.44 -16.76
C PRO A 599 -18.61 33.36 -15.64
N GLU A 600 -18.49 32.10 -16.01
CA GLU A 600 -18.63 30.97 -15.11
C GLU A 600 -17.31 30.17 -15.02
N ALA A 601 -17.09 29.54 -13.89
CA ALA A 601 -15.90 28.73 -13.62
C ALA A 601 -16.27 27.36 -13.09
N SER A 602 -15.48 26.36 -13.49
CA SER A 602 -15.50 25.03 -12.94
C SER A 602 -14.20 24.79 -12.15
N VAL A 603 -14.33 24.40 -10.89
CA VAL A 603 -13.20 24.27 -9.95
C VAL A 603 -12.98 22.82 -9.58
N GLU A 604 -11.72 22.42 -9.39
CA GLU A 604 -11.36 21.10 -8.90
C GLU A 604 -11.76 20.95 -7.42
N GLU A 605 -12.33 19.79 -7.08
CA GLU A 605 -12.91 19.52 -5.75
C GLU A 605 -11.88 19.61 -4.60
N GLY A 606 -10.65 19.15 -4.80
CA GLY A 606 -9.57 19.22 -3.80
C GLY A 606 -9.12 20.66 -3.55
N LEU A 607 -9.03 21.47 -4.62
CA LEU A 607 -8.78 22.90 -4.51
C LEU A 607 -9.91 23.59 -3.75
N ALA A 608 -11.16 23.29 -4.11
CA ALA A 608 -12.34 23.85 -3.46
C ALA A 608 -12.37 23.54 -1.96
N LYS A 609 -12.09 22.29 -1.57
CA LYS A 609 -11.98 21.88 -0.16
C LYS A 609 -10.85 22.61 0.57
N THR A 610 -9.69 22.72 -0.06
CA THR A 610 -8.50 23.38 0.54
C THR A 610 -8.70 24.86 0.78
N LEU A 611 -9.35 25.56 -0.15
CA LEU A 611 -9.61 26.99 -0.04
C LEU A 611 -10.99 27.32 0.58
N GLY A 612 -11.82 26.31 0.90
CA GLY A 612 -13.16 26.49 1.45
C GLY A 612 -14.18 27.06 0.45
N LEU A 613 -13.97 26.84 -0.86
CA LEU A 613 -14.84 27.34 -1.93
C LEU A 613 -16.13 26.53 -2.04
N LYS A 614 -17.22 27.23 -2.40
CA LYS A 614 -18.56 26.64 -2.58
C LYS A 614 -19.14 27.02 -3.95
N LEU A 615 -20.13 26.25 -4.38
CA LEU A 615 -20.91 26.61 -5.56
C LEU A 615 -21.53 28.01 -5.35
N GLY A 616 -21.44 28.87 -6.38
CA GLY A 616 -21.94 30.24 -6.34
C GLY A 616 -20.91 31.26 -5.92
N ASP A 617 -19.77 30.89 -5.35
CA ASP A 617 -18.70 31.82 -5.00
C ASP A 617 -18.14 32.52 -6.25
N ARG A 618 -17.74 33.79 -6.10
CA ARG A 618 -17.07 34.56 -7.14
C ARG A 618 -15.57 34.56 -6.93
N LEU A 619 -14.82 34.19 -7.95
CA LEU A 619 -13.37 34.20 -7.98
C LEU A 619 -12.90 35.31 -8.89
N VAL A 620 -11.93 36.11 -8.42
CA VAL A 620 -11.27 37.12 -9.24
C VAL A 620 -9.82 36.73 -9.44
N PHE A 621 -9.43 36.56 -10.70
CA PHE A 621 -8.06 36.26 -11.08
C PHE A 621 -7.42 37.50 -11.75
N ASP A 622 -6.20 37.81 -11.35
CA ASP A 622 -5.33 38.75 -12.03
C ASP A 622 -4.46 38.02 -13.06
N MET A 623 -4.59 38.41 -14.32
CA MET A 623 -3.93 37.77 -15.47
C MET A 623 -3.10 38.83 -16.19
N GLY A 624 -1.88 39.08 -15.69
CA GLY A 624 -0.99 40.09 -16.28
C GLY A 624 -1.53 41.52 -16.17
N GLY A 625 -2.24 41.85 -15.08
CA GLY A 625 -2.85 43.17 -14.83
C GLY A 625 -4.32 43.29 -15.25
N GLN A 626 -4.86 42.28 -15.95
CA GLN A 626 -6.28 42.20 -16.28
C GLN A 626 -7.02 41.35 -15.27
N GLN A 627 -8.05 41.91 -14.62
CA GLN A 627 -8.88 41.16 -13.66
C GLN A 627 -10.05 40.49 -14.35
N VAL A 628 -10.16 39.18 -14.20
CA VAL A 628 -11.28 38.37 -14.69
C VAL A 628 -12.06 37.82 -13.51
N THR A 629 -13.36 38.08 -13.47
CA THR A 629 -14.27 37.57 -12.44
C THR A 629 -15.09 36.42 -13.00
N ALA A 630 -15.14 35.29 -12.31
CA ALA A 630 -15.96 34.15 -12.71
C ALA A 630 -16.67 33.52 -11.50
N LYS A 631 -17.94 33.12 -11.70
CA LYS A 631 -18.76 32.44 -10.67
C LYS A 631 -18.59 30.93 -10.75
N ILE A 632 -18.39 30.29 -9.61
CA ILE A 632 -18.29 28.80 -9.55
C ILE A 632 -19.67 28.20 -9.81
N THR A 633 -19.80 27.45 -10.89
CA THR A 633 -21.03 26.71 -11.28
C THR A 633 -20.91 25.25 -11.14
N SER A 634 -19.67 24.70 -11.12
CA SER A 634 -19.44 23.28 -10.89
C SER A 634 -18.16 23.01 -10.12
N LEU A 635 -18.20 21.91 -9.37
CA LEU A 635 -17.02 21.26 -8.81
C LEU A 635 -16.72 19.98 -9.61
N ARG A 636 -15.44 19.72 -9.88
CA ARG A 636 -14.99 18.61 -10.70
C ARG A 636 -14.03 17.71 -9.91
N LYS A 637 -14.18 16.42 -10.06
CA LYS A 637 -13.18 15.42 -9.67
C LYS A 637 -12.25 15.16 -10.85
N LEU A 638 -10.95 15.31 -10.65
CA LEU A 638 -9.91 15.09 -11.65
C LEU A 638 -9.17 13.78 -11.36
N ASP A 639 -8.79 13.09 -12.40
CA ASP A 639 -7.84 11.99 -12.31
C ASP A 639 -6.43 12.48 -12.67
N TRP A 640 -5.66 12.87 -11.66
CA TRP A 640 -4.27 13.28 -11.82
C TRP A 640 -3.36 12.12 -12.24
N GLY A 641 -3.76 10.86 -11.93
CA GLY A 641 -3.01 9.66 -12.30
C GLY A 641 -3.03 9.37 -13.80
N SER A 642 -4.03 9.88 -14.53
CA SER A 642 -4.14 9.71 -15.98
C SER A 642 -3.00 10.33 -16.78
N MET A 643 -2.16 11.17 -16.16
CA MET A 643 -1.08 11.93 -16.79
C MET A 643 -1.53 12.77 -18.01
N ARG A 644 -2.81 13.06 -18.13
CA ARG A 644 -3.35 13.95 -19.17
C ARG A 644 -3.35 15.39 -18.70
N VAL A 645 -3.43 16.32 -19.65
CA VAL A 645 -3.49 17.75 -19.32
C VAL A 645 -4.75 18.04 -18.52
N ASN A 646 -4.58 18.54 -17.30
CA ASN A 646 -5.66 18.92 -16.39
C ASN A 646 -5.39 20.29 -15.77
N PHE A 647 -6.46 21.00 -15.42
CA PHE A 647 -6.39 22.33 -14.82
C PHE A 647 -7.23 22.37 -13.54
N PHE A 648 -6.74 23.08 -12.53
CA PHE A 648 -7.48 23.30 -11.29
C PHE A 648 -8.76 24.10 -11.49
N VAL A 649 -8.70 25.12 -12.37
CA VAL A 649 -9.84 25.97 -12.70
C VAL A 649 -9.94 26.08 -14.22
N ILE A 650 -11.15 25.88 -14.73
CA ILE A 650 -11.51 26.12 -16.12
C ILE A 650 -12.57 27.20 -16.13
N ILE A 651 -12.37 28.24 -16.94
CA ILE A 651 -13.26 29.39 -17.05
C ILE A 651 -13.87 29.39 -18.45
N ASN A 652 -15.07 29.92 -18.55
CA ASN A 652 -15.78 30.10 -19.81
C ASN A 652 -14.92 30.85 -20.85
N PRO A 653 -14.88 30.41 -22.15
CA PRO A 653 -14.08 31.04 -23.20
C PRO A 653 -14.37 32.53 -23.43
N LYS A 654 -15.62 32.97 -23.32
CA LYS A 654 -15.98 34.39 -23.52
C LYS A 654 -15.38 35.30 -22.47
N ALA A 655 -15.24 34.81 -21.21
CA ALA A 655 -14.62 35.60 -20.14
C ALA A 655 -13.10 35.71 -20.29
N MET A 656 -12.49 34.90 -21.15
CA MET A 656 -11.05 34.79 -21.33
C MET A 656 -10.56 35.19 -22.74
N ALA A 657 -11.44 35.75 -23.61
CA ALA A 657 -11.15 35.97 -25.02
C ALA A 657 -9.93 36.87 -25.25
N ASP A 658 -9.78 37.91 -24.44
CA ASP A 658 -8.72 38.91 -24.60
C ASP A 658 -7.52 38.69 -23.66
N THR A 659 -7.42 37.51 -23.01
CA THR A 659 -6.32 37.24 -22.09
C THR A 659 -5.09 36.66 -22.80
N PRO A 660 -3.87 37.03 -22.38
CA PRO A 660 -2.65 36.43 -22.91
C PRO A 660 -2.62 34.94 -22.63
N GLN A 661 -2.49 34.12 -23.68
CA GLN A 661 -2.54 32.66 -23.54
C GLN A 661 -1.42 31.98 -24.32
N THR A 662 -0.96 30.88 -23.76
CA THR A 662 -0.08 29.88 -24.44
C THR A 662 -0.83 28.56 -24.53
N TRP A 663 -0.27 27.59 -25.22
CA TRP A 663 -0.90 26.31 -25.39
C TRP A 663 -0.03 25.21 -24.78
N ILE A 664 -0.69 24.16 -24.28
CA ILE A 664 -0.09 22.97 -23.71
C ILE A 664 -0.69 21.74 -24.38
N THR A 665 0.14 20.73 -24.60
CA THR A 665 -0.32 19.40 -25.04
C THR A 665 0.44 18.30 -24.30
N ALA A 666 -0.13 17.12 -24.24
CA ALA A 666 0.51 15.94 -23.72
C ALA A 666 0.24 14.74 -24.65
N PHE A 667 1.27 13.93 -24.88
CA PHE A 667 1.16 12.74 -25.72
C PHE A 667 2.11 11.64 -25.26
N HIS A 668 1.84 10.43 -25.70
CA HIS A 668 2.71 9.29 -25.47
C HIS A 668 3.75 9.18 -26.61
N LEU A 669 5.02 9.05 -26.24
CA LEU A 669 6.10 8.82 -27.20
C LEU A 669 6.95 7.64 -26.74
N PRO A 670 7.19 6.63 -27.60
CA PRO A 670 8.12 5.55 -27.29
C PRO A 670 9.53 6.08 -26.99
N PRO A 671 10.31 5.49 -26.08
CA PRO A 671 11.64 5.97 -25.69
C PRO A 671 12.66 6.06 -26.83
N GLN A 672 12.41 5.34 -27.92
CA GLN A 672 13.29 5.32 -29.09
C GLN A 672 13.11 6.55 -30.00
N ASP A 673 12.02 7.32 -29.82
CA ASP A 673 11.63 8.42 -30.72
C ASP A 673 12.04 9.81 -30.21
N ASN A 674 13.00 9.90 -29.32
CA ASN A 674 13.50 11.17 -28.78
C ASN A 674 13.98 12.16 -29.89
N ALA A 675 14.33 11.66 -31.07
CA ALA A 675 14.66 12.48 -32.21
C ALA A 675 13.52 13.44 -32.65
N PHE A 676 12.26 13.03 -32.48
CA PHE A 676 11.09 13.88 -32.76
C PHE A 676 11.04 15.10 -31.83
N VAL A 677 11.22 14.85 -30.52
CA VAL A 677 11.22 15.92 -29.51
C VAL A 677 12.37 16.88 -29.75
N ASN A 678 13.57 16.36 -30.04
CA ASN A 678 14.75 17.21 -30.36
C ASN A 678 14.51 18.03 -31.64
N GLY A 679 13.88 17.46 -32.66
CA GLY A 679 13.48 18.17 -33.86
C GLY A 679 12.52 19.32 -33.59
N LEU A 680 11.49 19.05 -32.75
CA LEU A 680 10.48 20.05 -32.37
C LEU A 680 11.08 21.22 -31.58
N THR A 681 11.99 20.94 -30.64
CA THR A 681 12.65 21.95 -29.83
C THR A 681 13.71 22.74 -30.63
N SER A 682 14.33 22.14 -31.65
CA SER A 682 15.25 22.85 -32.55
C SER A 682 14.50 23.82 -33.47
N GLU A 683 13.30 23.45 -33.93
CA GLU A 683 12.46 24.27 -34.79
C GLU A 683 11.78 25.42 -34.03
N TYR A 684 11.38 25.13 -32.78
CA TYR A 684 10.72 26.07 -31.88
C TYR A 684 11.44 26.15 -30.53
N PRO A 685 12.49 26.98 -30.40
CA PRO A 685 13.33 27.05 -29.19
C PRO A 685 12.59 27.54 -27.93
N ASN A 686 11.44 28.21 -28.08
CA ASN A 686 10.60 28.66 -27.00
C ASN A 686 9.79 27.53 -26.35
N LEU A 687 9.64 26.39 -27.02
CA LEU A 687 8.90 25.25 -26.45
C LEU A 687 9.68 24.61 -25.31
N THR A 688 8.97 24.32 -24.26
CA THR A 688 9.52 23.51 -23.17
C THR A 688 8.89 22.13 -23.20
N VAL A 689 9.71 21.12 -23.48
CA VAL A 689 9.27 19.72 -23.46
C VAL A 689 9.67 19.09 -22.13
N LEU A 690 8.68 18.49 -21.47
CA LEU A 690 8.82 17.84 -20.17
C LEU A 690 8.67 16.33 -20.38
N ASP A 691 9.76 15.57 -20.24
CA ASP A 691 9.72 14.11 -20.21
C ASP A 691 9.43 13.61 -18.80
N VAL A 692 8.19 13.15 -18.57
CA VAL A 692 7.78 12.51 -17.30
C VAL A 692 7.86 10.99 -17.36
N GLY A 693 8.32 10.43 -18.48
CA GLY A 693 8.37 8.99 -18.70
C GLY A 693 9.25 8.26 -17.69
N SER A 694 10.35 8.85 -17.24
CA SER A 694 11.20 8.28 -16.20
C SER A 694 10.49 8.18 -14.84
N VAL A 695 9.75 9.23 -14.48
CA VAL A 695 8.95 9.27 -13.24
C VAL A 695 7.81 8.26 -13.31
N LEU A 696 7.12 8.18 -14.45
CA LEU A 696 6.03 7.24 -14.67
C LEU A 696 6.52 5.79 -14.57
N ARG A 697 7.62 5.44 -15.22
CA ARG A 697 8.23 4.11 -15.10
C ARG A 697 8.62 3.77 -13.67
N GLN A 698 9.14 4.73 -12.90
CA GLN A 698 9.47 4.52 -11.50
C GLN A 698 8.21 4.22 -10.65
N ILE A 699 7.12 4.95 -10.89
CA ILE A 699 5.84 4.70 -10.19
C ILE A 699 5.31 3.31 -10.57
N GLN A 700 5.30 2.96 -11.86
CA GLN A 700 4.88 1.63 -12.32
C GLN A 700 5.71 0.51 -11.71
N ALA A 701 7.04 0.66 -11.66
CA ALA A 701 7.91 -0.32 -11.02
C ALA A 701 7.58 -0.54 -9.53
N VAL A 702 7.29 0.53 -8.79
CA VAL A 702 6.86 0.43 -7.38
C VAL A 702 5.51 -0.29 -7.27
N VAL A 703 4.56 0.01 -8.14
CA VAL A 703 3.26 -0.66 -8.16
C VAL A 703 3.42 -2.15 -8.46
N ASP A 704 4.21 -2.53 -9.47
CA ASP A 704 4.47 -3.92 -9.82
C ASP A 704 5.17 -4.69 -8.68
N GLN A 705 6.09 -4.05 -7.96
CA GLN A 705 6.70 -4.62 -6.76
C GLN A 705 5.68 -4.92 -5.67
N VAL A 706 4.78 -3.98 -5.40
CA VAL A 706 3.73 -4.17 -4.38
C VAL A 706 2.77 -5.28 -4.81
N VAL A 707 2.36 -5.33 -6.08
CA VAL A 707 1.49 -6.38 -6.62
C VAL A 707 2.13 -7.76 -6.44
N THR A 708 3.40 -7.91 -6.82
CA THR A 708 4.13 -9.19 -6.68
C THR A 708 4.27 -9.61 -5.21
N ALA A 709 4.53 -8.64 -4.30
CA ALA A 709 4.58 -8.93 -2.87
C ALA A 709 3.23 -9.41 -2.34
N VAL A 710 2.15 -8.80 -2.77
CA VAL A 710 0.79 -9.19 -2.42
C VAL A 710 0.49 -10.62 -2.91
N GLU A 711 0.88 -10.95 -4.15
CA GLU A 711 0.72 -12.29 -4.73
C GLU A 711 1.46 -13.36 -3.92
N PHE A 712 2.66 -13.07 -3.48
CA PHE A 712 3.43 -13.97 -2.63
C PHE A 712 2.76 -14.17 -1.26
N LEU A 713 2.31 -13.09 -0.63
CA LEU A 713 1.63 -13.16 0.67
C LEU A 713 0.28 -13.88 0.59
N PHE A 714 -0.35 -13.87 -0.57
CA PHE A 714 -1.55 -14.64 -0.84
C PHE A 714 -1.34 -16.14 -0.59
N LEU A 715 -0.16 -16.70 -0.92
CA LEU A 715 0.17 -18.11 -0.69
C LEU A 715 0.12 -18.46 0.81
N PHE A 716 0.60 -17.59 1.70
CA PHE A 716 0.53 -17.83 3.14
C PHE A 716 -0.91 -17.74 3.67
N THR A 717 -1.69 -16.79 3.18
CA THR A 717 -3.10 -16.69 3.55
C THR A 717 -3.88 -17.91 3.05
N LEU A 718 -3.58 -18.39 1.85
CA LEU A 718 -4.13 -19.62 1.30
C LEU A 718 -3.76 -20.83 2.16
N ALA A 719 -2.50 -20.96 2.57
CA ALA A 719 -2.04 -22.02 3.46
C ALA A 719 -2.73 -21.95 4.83
N SER A 720 -2.85 -20.75 5.42
CA SER A 720 -3.56 -20.54 6.68
C SER A 720 -5.05 -20.88 6.57
N GLY A 721 -5.71 -20.46 5.48
CA GLY A 721 -7.10 -20.81 5.17
C GLY A 721 -7.27 -22.32 5.01
N GLY A 722 -6.37 -22.98 4.29
CA GLY A 722 -6.34 -24.45 4.14
C GLY A 722 -6.20 -25.17 5.47
N LEU A 723 -5.38 -24.65 6.40
CA LEU A 723 -5.25 -25.19 7.76
C LEU A 723 -6.53 -25.05 8.58
N VAL A 724 -7.23 -23.91 8.48
CA VAL A 724 -8.53 -23.71 9.13
C VAL A 724 -9.54 -24.72 8.62
N LEU A 725 -9.60 -24.90 7.29
CA LEU A 725 -10.46 -25.89 6.64
C LEU A 725 -10.14 -27.33 7.14
N TYR A 726 -8.87 -27.70 7.14
CA TYR A 726 -8.41 -28.98 7.63
C TYR A 726 -8.75 -29.19 9.11
N ALA A 727 -8.55 -28.16 9.96
CA ALA A 727 -8.93 -28.21 11.37
C ALA A 727 -10.43 -28.42 11.60
N ALA A 728 -11.27 -27.70 10.85
CA ALA A 728 -12.72 -27.81 10.93
C ALA A 728 -13.20 -29.24 10.61
N LEU A 729 -12.58 -29.85 9.62
CA LEU A 729 -12.90 -31.22 9.20
C LEU A 729 -12.42 -32.27 10.20
N LEU A 730 -11.19 -32.15 10.71
CA LEU A 730 -10.65 -33.05 11.72
C LEU A 730 -11.43 -33.01 13.05
N GLY A 731 -11.97 -31.85 13.42
CA GLY A 731 -12.74 -31.68 14.66
C GLY A 731 -14.01 -32.53 14.71
N SER A 732 -14.60 -32.88 13.57
CA SER A 732 -15.83 -33.67 13.48
C SER A 732 -15.60 -35.18 13.25
N GLN A 733 -14.37 -35.62 13.01
CA GLN A 733 -14.08 -37.01 12.61
C GLN A 733 -14.46 -38.06 13.68
N HIS A 734 -14.12 -37.84 14.95
CA HIS A 734 -14.36 -38.82 16.01
C HIS A 734 -15.85 -39.08 16.24
N GLU A 735 -16.64 -38.05 16.22
CA GLU A 735 -18.09 -38.18 16.38
C GLU A 735 -18.74 -38.85 15.19
N ARG A 736 -18.24 -38.59 13.99
CA ARG A 736 -18.70 -39.22 12.73
C ARG A 736 -18.36 -40.69 12.69
N THR A 737 -17.17 -41.10 13.17
CA THR A 737 -16.75 -42.51 13.25
C THR A 737 -17.68 -43.28 14.15
N ARG A 738 -18.04 -42.71 15.30
CA ARG A 738 -18.96 -43.35 16.25
C ARG A 738 -20.38 -43.53 15.67
N GLU A 739 -20.93 -42.48 14.99
CA GLU A 739 -22.23 -42.60 14.33
C GLU A 739 -22.22 -43.60 13.17
N ALA A 740 -21.19 -43.56 12.35
CA ALA A 740 -21.05 -44.52 11.25
C ALA A 740 -20.97 -45.98 11.77
N GLY A 741 -20.29 -46.17 12.89
CA GLY A 741 -20.24 -47.50 13.57
C GLY A 741 -21.63 -47.94 14.02
N LEU A 742 -22.40 -47.07 14.71
CA LEU A 742 -23.76 -47.35 15.17
C LEU A 742 -24.73 -47.62 14.00
N LEU A 743 -24.69 -46.79 12.94
CA LEU A 743 -25.59 -46.97 11.78
C LEU A 743 -25.26 -48.27 11.02
N ARG A 744 -23.97 -48.67 10.96
CA ARG A 744 -23.57 -49.93 10.37
C ARG A 744 -24.00 -51.14 11.22
N ALA A 745 -23.96 -50.99 12.55
CA ALA A 745 -24.48 -52.03 13.43
C ALA A 745 -26.01 -52.20 13.28
N LEU A 746 -26.73 -51.11 12.91
CA LEU A 746 -28.18 -51.12 12.61
C LEU A 746 -28.48 -51.56 11.17
N GLY A 747 -27.51 -51.96 10.35
CA GLY A 747 -27.69 -52.50 9.00
C GLY A 747 -27.54 -51.52 7.86
N ALA A 748 -27.06 -50.27 8.09
CA ALA A 748 -26.78 -49.33 7.01
C ALA A 748 -25.64 -49.78 6.10
N THR A 749 -25.87 -49.78 4.80
CA THR A 749 -24.86 -50.12 3.80
C THR A 749 -23.80 -49.02 3.68
N ARG A 750 -22.55 -49.45 3.28
CA ARG A 750 -21.45 -48.48 3.03
C ARG A 750 -21.85 -47.43 2.02
N ARG A 751 -22.63 -47.80 1.00
CA ARG A 751 -23.05 -46.89 -0.06
C ARG A 751 -24.04 -45.81 0.43
N GLN A 752 -24.99 -46.21 1.28
CA GLN A 752 -25.95 -45.30 1.89
C GLN A 752 -25.28 -44.26 2.79
N LEU A 753 -24.37 -44.74 3.66
CA LEU A 753 -23.57 -43.86 4.53
C LEU A 753 -22.68 -42.92 3.74
N SER A 754 -21.99 -43.40 2.71
CA SER A 754 -21.15 -42.55 1.84
C SER A 754 -21.98 -41.49 1.14
N THR A 755 -23.10 -41.85 0.52
CA THR A 755 -23.96 -40.90 -0.18
C THR A 755 -24.53 -39.82 0.76
N ALA A 756 -24.97 -40.20 1.97
CA ALA A 756 -25.47 -39.26 2.95
C ALA A 756 -24.40 -38.25 3.41
N GLN A 757 -23.17 -38.72 3.63
CA GLN A 757 -22.07 -37.87 4.06
C GLN A 757 -21.58 -36.94 2.93
N TRP A 758 -21.55 -37.38 1.67
CA TRP A 758 -21.27 -36.51 0.52
C TRP A 758 -22.29 -35.36 0.39
N ILE A 759 -23.56 -35.66 0.54
CA ILE A 759 -24.63 -34.65 0.53
C ILE A 759 -24.47 -33.68 1.70
N GLU A 760 -24.16 -34.20 2.89
CA GLU A 760 -23.95 -33.39 4.09
C GLU A 760 -22.77 -32.42 3.90
N PHE A 761 -21.62 -32.89 3.40
CA PHE A 761 -20.46 -32.05 3.14
C PHE A 761 -20.74 -31.01 2.04
N ALA A 762 -21.43 -31.39 0.97
CA ALA A 762 -21.82 -30.48 -0.09
C ALA A 762 -22.72 -29.35 0.45
N LEU A 763 -23.69 -29.67 1.29
CA LEU A 763 -24.59 -28.69 1.90
C LEU A 763 -23.86 -27.75 2.84
N VAL A 764 -23.05 -28.29 3.76
CA VAL A 764 -22.26 -27.50 4.70
C VAL A 764 -21.31 -26.57 3.94
N GLY A 765 -20.61 -27.11 2.93
CA GLY A 765 -19.71 -26.36 2.08
C GLY A 765 -20.39 -25.26 1.26
N SER A 766 -21.55 -25.55 0.67
CA SER A 766 -22.33 -24.58 -0.10
C SER A 766 -22.84 -23.43 0.78
N VAL A 767 -23.40 -23.74 1.96
CA VAL A 767 -23.85 -22.71 2.92
C VAL A 767 -22.67 -21.86 3.37
N ALA A 768 -21.56 -22.49 3.72
CA ALA A 768 -20.36 -21.76 4.12
C ALA A 768 -19.82 -20.89 2.96
N GLY A 769 -19.86 -21.37 1.74
CA GLY A 769 -19.45 -20.64 0.53
C GLY A 769 -20.32 -19.41 0.24
N ILE A 770 -21.64 -19.51 0.42
CA ILE A 770 -22.57 -18.37 0.29
C ILE A 770 -22.26 -17.31 1.34
N LEU A 771 -22.10 -17.72 2.59
CA LEU A 771 -21.78 -16.83 3.69
C LEU A 771 -20.43 -16.15 3.48
N ALA A 772 -19.42 -16.91 3.04
CA ALA A 772 -18.09 -16.42 2.73
C ALA A 772 -18.11 -15.38 1.61
N ALA A 773 -18.82 -15.66 0.51
CA ALA A 773 -18.96 -14.75 -0.62
C ALA A 773 -19.67 -13.46 -0.24
N SER A 774 -20.75 -13.58 0.53
CA SER A 774 -21.51 -12.41 1.04
C SER A 774 -20.65 -11.56 1.98
N GLY A 775 -19.92 -12.19 2.89
CA GLY A 775 -18.99 -11.51 3.78
C GLY A 775 -17.84 -10.84 3.03
N ALA A 776 -17.23 -11.54 2.06
CA ALA A 776 -16.16 -10.99 1.22
C ALA A 776 -16.63 -9.79 0.39
N ALA A 777 -17.85 -9.85 -0.16
CA ALA A 777 -18.43 -8.74 -0.92
C ALA A 777 -18.69 -7.50 -0.06
N ILE A 778 -19.26 -7.68 1.15
CA ILE A 778 -19.55 -6.58 2.09
C ILE A 778 -18.23 -5.94 2.57
N VAL A 779 -17.27 -6.76 3.01
CA VAL A 779 -15.98 -6.26 3.51
C VAL A 779 -15.17 -5.65 2.37
N GLY A 780 -15.19 -6.25 1.18
CA GLY A 780 -14.54 -5.72 -0.03
C GLY A 780 -15.09 -4.35 -0.41
N TRP A 781 -16.40 -4.18 -0.42
CA TRP A 781 -17.06 -2.89 -0.63
C TRP A 781 -16.64 -1.85 0.42
N ALA A 782 -16.66 -2.23 1.70
CA ALA A 782 -16.28 -1.33 2.78
C ALA A 782 -14.82 -0.90 2.69
N LEU A 783 -13.90 -1.81 2.35
CA LEU A 783 -12.49 -1.50 2.13
C LEU A 783 -12.28 -0.60 0.91
N ALA A 784 -12.95 -0.90 -0.20
CA ALA A 784 -12.90 -0.08 -1.40
C ALA A 784 -13.32 1.37 -1.13
N HIS A 785 -14.43 1.54 -0.39
CA HIS A 785 -15.02 2.87 -0.15
C HIS A 785 -14.36 3.66 0.98
N PHE A 786 -14.01 3.02 2.12
CA PHE A 786 -13.54 3.72 3.32
C PHE A 786 -12.01 3.73 3.51
N VAL A 787 -11.29 2.83 2.85
CA VAL A 787 -9.84 2.64 3.08
C VAL A 787 -9.02 2.98 1.84
N PHE A 788 -9.44 2.50 0.66
CA PHE A 788 -8.67 2.60 -0.57
C PHE A 788 -9.18 3.65 -1.57
N ASP A 789 -10.42 4.13 -1.40
CA ASP A 789 -11.08 5.17 -2.24
C ASP A 789 -11.06 4.82 -3.74
N PHE A 790 -11.47 3.57 -4.07
CA PHE A 790 -11.68 3.16 -5.46
C PHE A 790 -13.12 2.69 -5.72
N ALA A 791 -13.53 2.74 -7.00
CA ALA A 791 -14.86 2.28 -7.41
C ALA A 791 -14.95 0.75 -7.31
N TRP A 792 -15.83 0.26 -6.43
CA TRP A 792 -16.08 -1.17 -6.29
C TRP A 792 -17.06 -1.65 -7.37
N VAL A 793 -16.73 -2.76 -8.04
CA VAL A 793 -17.57 -3.37 -9.07
C VAL A 793 -18.24 -4.62 -8.51
N PHE A 794 -19.57 -4.66 -8.55
CA PHE A 794 -20.32 -5.84 -8.14
C PHE A 794 -20.13 -6.98 -9.13
N SER A 795 -19.53 -8.10 -8.68
CA SER A 795 -19.30 -9.30 -9.50
C SER A 795 -20.08 -10.50 -8.97
N PRO A 796 -21.15 -10.96 -9.68
CA PRO A 796 -21.92 -12.15 -9.27
C PRO A 796 -21.09 -13.44 -9.24
N TRP A 797 -19.98 -13.49 -9.96
CA TRP A 797 -19.05 -14.62 -9.99
C TRP A 797 -18.48 -14.99 -8.62
N VAL A 798 -18.40 -14.04 -7.70
CA VAL A 798 -17.88 -14.27 -6.35
C VAL A 798 -18.75 -15.29 -5.60
N TRP A 799 -20.07 -15.25 -5.78
CA TRP A 799 -20.99 -16.22 -5.17
C TRP A 799 -20.89 -17.60 -5.80
N ILE A 800 -20.79 -17.67 -7.12
CA ILE A 800 -20.61 -18.96 -7.84
C ILE A 800 -19.29 -19.60 -7.40
N ALA A 801 -18.20 -18.83 -7.41
CA ALA A 801 -16.89 -19.29 -6.98
C ALA A 801 -16.88 -19.69 -5.49
N GLY A 802 -17.57 -18.92 -4.64
CA GLY A 802 -17.70 -19.21 -3.22
C GLY A 802 -18.42 -20.52 -2.92
N VAL A 803 -19.57 -20.75 -3.57
CA VAL A 803 -20.33 -22.00 -3.47
C VAL A 803 -19.53 -23.19 -3.99
N ALA A 804 -18.90 -23.05 -5.17
CA ALA A 804 -18.09 -24.09 -5.76
C ALA A 804 -16.86 -24.43 -4.89
N ALA A 805 -16.12 -23.43 -4.45
CA ALA A 805 -14.97 -23.60 -3.58
C ALA A 805 -15.36 -24.20 -2.23
N GLY A 806 -16.44 -23.71 -1.62
CA GLY A 806 -16.95 -24.22 -0.35
C GLY A 806 -17.39 -25.67 -0.44
N ALA A 807 -18.15 -26.02 -1.46
CA ALA A 807 -18.55 -27.40 -1.69
C ALA A 807 -17.35 -28.30 -1.95
N LEU A 808 -16.42 -27.87 -2.80
CA LEU A 808 -15.23 -28.65 -3.18
C LEU A 808 -14.30 -28.85 -1.98
N CYS A 809 -14.04 -27.83 -1.19
CA CYS A 809 -13.23 -27.93 0.03
C CYS A 809 -13.84 -28.88 1.05
N ALA A 810 -15.15 -28.76 1.29
CA ALA A 810 -15.86 -29.64 2.22
C ALA A 810 -15.87 -31.09 1.72
N LEU A 811 -16.06 -31.32 0.42
CA LEU A 811 -16.03 -32.65 -0.19
C LEU A 811 -14.65 -33.28 -0.15
N LEU A 812 -13.57 -32.54 -0.47
CA LEU A 812 -12.19 -33.03 -0.41
C LEU A 812 -11.79 -33.41 1.02
N GLY A 813 -12.09 -32.55 1.98
CA GLY A 813 -11.81 -32.83 3.37
C GLY A 813 -12.67 -33.97 3.93
N GLY A 814 -13.92 -34.02 3.50
CA GLY A 814 -14.83 -35.12 3.79
C GLY A 814 -14.32 -36.46 3.25
N TRP A 815 -13.78 -36.48 2.03
CA TRP A 815 -13.19 -37.67 1.42
C TRP A 815 -12.01 -38.22 2.23
N ILE A 816 -11.11 -37.34 2.67
CA ILE A 816 -9.97 -37.74 3.50
C ILE A 816 -10.45 -38.37 4.83
N GLY A 817 -11.44 -37.73 5.47
CA GLY A 817 -12.05 -38.24 6.72
C GLY A 817 -12.84 -39.55 6.54
N LEU A 818 -13.57 -39.65 5.43
CA LEU A 818 -14.42 -40.80 5.14
C LEU A 818 -13.62 -42.07 4.90
N ARG A 819 -12.47 -41.96 4.25
CA ARG A 819 -11.60 -43.09 3.92
C ARG A 819 -11.16 -43.85 5.17
N SER A 820 -10.86 -43.12 6.25
CA SER A 820 -10.49 -43.73 7.55
C SER A 820 -11.67 -44.40 8.24
N VAL A 821 -12.86 -43.79 8.18
CA VAL A 821 -14.09 -44.28 8.80
C VAL A 821 -14.65 -45.54 8.11
N LEU A 822 -14.60 -45.57 6.77
CA LEU A 822 -15.16 -46.70 5.99
C LEU A 822 -14.21 -47.92 5.98
N GLN A 823 -12.93 -47.77 6.28
CA GLN A 823 -11.95 -48.85 6.30
C GLN A 823 -11.91 -49.57 7.67
N GLN A 824 -12.37 -48.96 8.76
CA GLN A 824 -12.35 -49.60 10.08
C GLN A 824 -13.48 -50.64 10.22
N PRO A 825 -13.17 -51.85 10.80
CA PRO A 825 -14.18 -52.86 11.06
C PRO A 825 -15.19 -52.38 12.14
N PRO A 826 -16.50 -52.68 12.03
CA PRO A 826 -17.50 -52.25 12.99
C PRO A 826 -17.24 -52.65 14.45
N LEU A 827 -16.59 -53.83 14.66
CA LEU A 827 -16.25 -54.32 15.98
C LEU A 827 -15.18 -53.51 16.71
N GLN A 828 -14.22 -52.88 15.94
CA GLN A 828 -13.23 -52.00 16.54
C GLN A 828 -13.83 -50.66 16.94
N THR A 829 -14.73 -50.11 16.13
CA THR A 829 -15.43 -48.85 16.43
C THR A 829 -16.38 -48.93 17.62
N LEU A 830 -16.97 -50.12 17.87
CA LEU A 830 -17.81 -50.38 19.05
C LEU A 830 -16.99 -50.62 20.32
N ARG A 831 -15.72 -51.09 20.19
CA ARG A 831 -14.81 -51.35 21.30
C ARG A 831 -14.10 -50.10 21.80
N GLU A 832 -13.93 -49.12 20.94
CA GLU A 832 -13.34 -47.79 21.24
C GLU A 832 -14.41 -46.74 21.64
N ALA A 833 -15.70 -47.05 21.42
CA ALA A 833 -16.84 -46.24 21.80
C ALA A 833 -17.30 -46.53 23.24
#